data_ab1240390ea4bcc8c0f4cbc614d5ba87
#
_entry.id   ab1240390ea4bcc8c0f4cbc614d5ba87
#
_cell.length_a   1.000
_cell.length_b   1.000
_cell.length_c   1.000
_cell.angle_alpha   90.00
_cell.angle_beta   90.00
_cell.angle_gamma   90.00
#
_symmetry.space_group_name_H-M   'P 1'
#
loop_
_entity.id
_entity.type
_entity.pdbx_description
1 polymer ?
#
loop_
_entity_poly.entity_id
_entity_poly.type
_entity_poly.pdbx_seq_one_letter_code
_entity_poly.pdbx_strand_id
1 'polypeptide(L)'
;MCGIAGRFNFDAAHPVDRAQLVAMTDAVAHRGPDAGGYFLDAGIGLGHRRLSIIDLATGDQPLGNEDGSIQVIFNGEIYNFAEVRHELIAHGHRFRTNSDTEVIAHGYEQWGEHCVDRFRGMFAFAVWDGRARRLMLARDRLGVKPLYYAEVPGGLVFGSEIKSLLEDPQVPREWRADALDAYLTLLYIPAPDTIYRGIHKLPPAHVLIAERGQVRLSKYWDLEFTGGHDGRSEEDYLEELDAHLREAVQLRMISDVPLGAVLSGGIDSSTVVAYMVDASDKPPVTISVGFEHQGFDEVAHAETVARHLGCDFHALTASPRVEELLPKLAWHFDEPFADSSAVPTYYVSKAARQLVTVALSGDGGDELWAGYTRHRVEHWEQRVRGALGPAARAAGWLGQALPLSVKGARSLRHLAANPDQAYALKHAYGMFEPDAKSQLYSGDFRRQVNGYDALATFRDAYHACGSNDPLDRSMYVDARTYMIDDVLTKVDRMSMAVSLEAREPLLDHRLLEFAARVPASLKLKDGQSKYLLRRVLDKRVPRSIIERKKSGFAAPIADWLRGPLAPMTNELLLDGRLRNRGIFNDREITRLWREHRSRQADHEHRLWQLVMLELWFREFIDRPGGAGQQTALAGRAAADPVAAPMSA
;
A
#
# COMPACT_ATOMS: atom_id res chain seq x y z
N MET A 1 0.90 -5.80 13.99
CA MET A 1 1.47 -6.35 12.73
C MET A 1 2.90 -6.82 12.95
N CYS A 2 3.40 -7.74 12.10
CA CYS A 2 4.63 -8.47 12.35
C CYS A 2 5.57 -8.42 11.14
N GLY A 3 6.74 -9.03 11.28
CA GLY A 3 7.64 -9.32 10.19
C GLY A 3 7.84 -10.83 10.07
N ILE A 4 7.71 -11.38 8.87
CA ILE A 4 7.99 -12.79 8.59
C ILE A 4 9.15 -12.93 7.62
N ALA A 5 9.93 -13.98 7.78
CA ALA A 5 11.03 -14.36 6.90
C ALA A 5 11.18 -15.88 6.90
N GLY A 6 11.62 -16.45 5.79
CA GLY A 6 11.87 -17.88 5.76
C GLY A 6 12.60 -18.34 4.51
N ARG A 7 13.13 -19.56 4.64
CA ARG A 7 13.79 -20.28 3.57
C ARG A 7 13.33 -21.74 3.55
N PHE A 8 13.04 -22.26 2.37
CA PHE A 8 12.72 -23.66 2.13
C PHE A 8 13.70 -24.26 1.11
N ASN A 9 14.53 -25.21 1.54
CA ASN A 9 15.37 -26.02 0.69
C ASN A 9 14.59 -27.29 0.29
N PHE A 10 14.44 -27.54 -0.99
CA PHE A 10 13.67 -28.69 -1.49
C PHE A 10 14.32 -30.04 -1.08
N ASP A 11 15.65 -30.07 -0.97
CA ASP A 11 16.38 -31.22 -0.44
C ASP A 11 16.55 -31.09 1.09
N ALA A 12 15.97 -32.04 1.81
CA ALA A 12 16.06 -32.15 3.27
C ALA A 12 17.47 -32.34 3.82
N ALA A 13 18.38 -32.87 2.99
CA ALA A 13 19.78 -33.04 3.38
C ALA A 13 20.55 -31.72 3.51
N HIS A 14 19.96 -30.64 2.99
CA HIS A 14 20.50 -29.28 3.10
C HIS A 14 19.72 -28.46 4.13
N PRO A 15 20.12 -28.47 5.43
CA PRO A 15 19.43 -27.68 6.46
C PRO A 15 19.58 -26.18 6.18
N VAL A 16 18.61 -25.41 6.69
CA VAL A 16 18.69 -23.94 6.67
C VAL A 16 19.69 -23.48 7.73
N ASP A 17 20.62 -22.60 7.36
CA ASP A 17 21.54 -21.97 8.31
C ASP A 17 20.78 -21.04 9.25
N ARG A 18 20.90 -21.29 10.56
CA ARG A 18 20.26 -20.49 11.59
C ARG A 18 20.74 -19.04 11.59
N ALA A 19 22.04 -18.79 11.37
CA ALA A 19 22.57 -17.43 11.36
C ALA A 19 22.00 -16.60 10.21
N GLN A 20 21.84 -17.21 9.05
CA GLN A 20 21.19 -16.61 7.90
C GLN A 20 19.71 -16.31 8.18
N LEU A 21 18.96 -17.25 8.75
CA LEU A 21 17.56 -17.03 9.11
C LEU A 21 17.41 -15.89 10.12
N VAL A 22 18.33 -15.80 11.10
CA VAL A 22 18.36 -14.69 12.07
C VAL A 22 18.60 -13.37 11.36
N ALA A 23 19.57 -13.28 10.44
CA ALA A 23 19.84 -12.04 9.68
C ALA A 23 18.62 -11.60 8.86
N MET A 24 17.98 -12.55 8.15
CA MET A 24 16.74 -12.29 7.40
C MET A 24 15.62 -11.75 8.29
N THR A 25 15.47 -12.32 9.48
CA THR A 25 14.41 -11.96 10.43
C THR A 25 14.71 -10.60 11.09
N ASP A 26 15.97 -10.32 11.41
CA ASP A 26 16.40 -9.07 12.03
C ASP A 26 16.27 -7.87 11.08
N ALA A 27 16.40 -8.09 9.76
CA ALA A 27 16.18 -7.05 8.76
C ALA A 27 14.76 -6.45 8.82
N VAL A 28 13.79 -7.17 9.40
CA VAL A 28 12.40 -6.71 9.58
C VAL A 28 12.02 -6.47 11.05
N ALA A 29 13.00 -6.33 11.96
CA ALA A 29 12.76 -6.15 13.39
C ALA A 29 11.93 -4.89 13.73
N HIS A 30 12.03 -3.82 12.90
CA HIS A 30 11.23 -2.60 13.06
C HIS A 30 9.73 -2.84 12.93
N ARG A 31 9.29 -3.89 12.25
CA ARG A 31 7.89 -4.26 12.12
C ARG A 31 7.33 -4.86 13.42
N GLY A 32 8.15 -5.62 14.13
CA GLY A 32 7.75 -6.31 15.36
C GLY A 32 8.85 -6.30 16.41
N PRO A 33 8.92 -5.23 17.21
CA PRO A 33 10.00 -5.05 18.16
C PRO A 33 9.83 -5.84 19.47
N ASP A 34 8.62 -6.39 19.74
CA ASP A 34 8.27 -6.92 21.07
C ASP A 34 8.85 -8.31 21.34
N ALA A 35 8.87 -9.19 20.30
CA ALA A 35 9.41 -10.54 20.42
C ALA A 35 9.94 -11.07 19.08
N GLY A 36 10.71 -12.15 19.13
CA GLY A 36 11.19 -12.88 17.95
C GLY A 36 11.16 -14.38 18.19
N GLY A 37 10.84 -15.14 17.15
CA GLY A 37 10.78 -16.60 17.20
C GLY A 37 11.30 -17.26 15.94
N TYR A 38 11.75 -18.50 16.09
CA TYR A 38 12.36 -19.28 15.01
C TYR A 38 11.93 -20.74 15.08
N PHE A 39 11.64 -21.31 13.92
CA PHE A 39 11.45 -22.74 13.74
C PHE A 39 12.42 -23.24 12.68
N LEU A 40 13.10 -24.34 12.96
CA LEU A 40 14.04 -25.00 12.05
C LEU A 40 13.74 -26.50 12.04
N ASP A 41 13.56 -27.03 10.86
CA ASP A 41 13.40 -28.47 10.59
C ASP A 41 14.12 -28.82 9.29
N ALA A 42 14.15 -30.08 8.90
CA ALA A 42 14.84 -30.60 7.72
C ALA A 42 14.49 -29.80 6.43
N GLY A 43 15.30 -28.84 6.08
CA GLY A 43 15.20 -28.02 4.87
C GLY A 43 14.28 -26.78 4.99
N ILE A 44 13.65 -26.51 6.15
CA ILE A 44 12.83 -25.31 6.36
C ILE A 44 13.38 -24.47 7.50
N GLY A 45 13.32 -23.15 7.35
CA GLY A 45 13.54 -22.18 8.41
C GLY A 45 12.43 -21.13 8.35
N LEU A 46 11.75 -20.92 9.46
CA LEU A 46 10.72 -19.89 9.64
C LEU A 46 11.17 -18.92 10.73
N GLY A 47 11.15 -17.63 10.44
CA GLY A 47 11.50 -16.56 11.38
C GLY A 47 10.40 -15.52 11.49
N HIS A 48 10.19 -15.02 12.71
CA HIS A 48 9.13 -14.08 13.03
C HIS A 48 9.60 -12.94 13.92
N ARG A 49 9.13 -11.73 13.67
CA ARG A 49 9.23 -10.54 14.54
C ARG A 49 7.84 -10.08 14.91
N ARG A 50 7.53 -10.04 16.20
CA ARG A 50 6.19 -9.79 16.74
C ARG A 50 5.99 -8.35 17.18
N LEU A 51 4.90 -7.75 16.73
CA LEU A 51 4.22 -6.64 17.40
C LEU A 51 2.98 -7.25 18.08
N SER A 52 2.94 -7.24 19.39
CA SER A 52 1.94 -7.93 20.20
C SER A 52 0.64 -7.12 20.25
N ILE A 53 -0.47 -7.66 19.71
CA ILE A 53 -1.76 -6.98 19.61
C ILE A 53 -2.90 -7.83 20.16
N ILE A 54 -3.01 -9.10 19.73
CA ILE A 54 -3.99 -10.07 20.25
C ILE A 54 -3.21 -11.18 20.96
N ASP A 55 -3.73 -11.61 22.12
CA ASP A 55 -3.14 -12.62 22.98
C ASP A 55 -1.68 -12.32 23.35
N LEU A 56 -1.48 -11.32 24.19
CA LEU A 56 -0.16 -10.82 24.56
C LEU A 56 0.72 -11.88 25.23
N ALA A 57 0.11 -12.89 25.89
CA ALA A 57 0.82 -13.87 26.69
C ALA A 57 1.20 -15.15 25.92
N THR A 58 0.33 -15.63 25.01
CA THR A 58 0.50 -16.95 24.39
C THR A 58 0.54 -16.93 22.85
N GLY A 59 0.40 -15.76 22.24
CA GLY A 59 0.41 -15.58 20.77
C GLY A 59 1.80 -15.50 20.13
N ASP A 60 2.86 -15.99 20.77
CA ASP A 60 4.19 -16.02 20.17
C ASP A 60 4.27 -17.00 19.01
N GLN A 61 5.04 -16.61 17.98
CA GLN A 61 5.17 -17.36 16.73
C GLN A 61 6.65 -17.74 16.48
N PRO A 62 6.94 -18.81 15.76
CA PRO A 62 6.03 -19.73 15.04
C PRO A 62 5.09 -20.51 15.95
N LEU A 63 3.83 -20.69 15.49
CA LEU A 63 2.77 -21.35 16.24
C LEU A 63 2.28 -22.58 15.47
N GLY A 64 2.06 -23.70 16.14
CA GLY A 64 1.70 -24.96 15.49
C GLY A 64 0.37 -25.54 15.97
N ASN A 65 -0.09 -26.58 15.22
CA ASN A 65 -1.22 -27.43 15.63
C ASN A 65 -0.86 -28.31 16.84
N GLU A 66 -1.76 -29.23 17.25
CA GLU A 66 -1.65 -30.04 18.47
C GLU A 66 -0.39 -30.91 18.53
N ASP A 67 0.04 -31.50 17.41
CA ASP A 67 1.18 -32.41 17.35
C ASP A 67 2.45 -31.75 16.79
N GLY A 68 2.39 -30.46 16.42
CA GLY A 68 3.50 -29.68 15.90
C GLY A 68 3.86 -30.00 14.45
N SER A 69 3.07 -30.79 13.73
CA SER A 69 3.33 -31.11 12.32
C SER A 69 3.05 -29.95 11.37
N ILE A 70 2.19 -29.03 11.77
CA ILE A 70 1.92 -27.78 11.07
C ILE A 70 2.56 -26.64 11.85
N GLN A 71 3.30 -25.74 11.18
CA GLN A 71 3.90 -24.55 11.77
C GLN A 71 3.53 -23.31 10.96
N VAL A 72 3.17 -22.23 11.63
CA VAL A 72 2.72 -20.97 11.02
C VAL A 72 3.55 -19.80 11.49
N ILE A 73 3.93 -18.92 10.56
CA ILE A 73 4.33 -17.55 10.83
C ILE A 73 3.41 -16.61 10.06
N PHE A 74 2.99 -15.52 10.72
CA PHE A 74 1.89 -14.69 10.26
C PHE A 74 2.15 -13.20 10.53
N ASN A 75 1.90 -12.38 9.52
CA ASN A 75 1.87 -10.91 9.58
C ASN A 75 0.48 -10.46 9.18
N GLY A 76 -0.35 -10.05 10.13
CA GLY A 76 -1.70 -9.58 9.84
C GLY A 76 -2.67 -9.77 10.99
N GLU A 77 -3.96 -9.78 10.66
CA GLU A 77 -5.10 -10.03 11.56
C GLU A 77 -6.20 -10.81 10.81
N ILE A 78 -6.67 -11.89 11.40
CA ILE A 78 -7.86 -12.63 10.94
C ILE A 78 -9.06 -12.16 11.79
N TYR A 79 -9.77 -11.14 11.32
CA TYR A 79 -10.82 -10.47 12.11
C TYR A 79 -11.98 -11.37 12.54
N ASN A 80 -12.31 -12.40 11.74
CA ASN A 80 -13.35 -13.37 12.06
C ASN A 80 -12.80 -14.64 12.75
N PHE A 81 -11.64 -14.54 13.41
CA PHE A 81 -10.98 -15.71 14.03
C PHE A 81 -11.87 -16.42 15.07
N ALA A 82 -12.70 -15.70 15.81
CA ALA A 82 -13.59 -16.28 16.79
C ALA A 82 -14.65 -17.20 16.15
N GLU A 83 -15.20 -16.81 14.99
CA GLU A 83 -16.15 -17.59 14.20
C GLU A 83 -15.46 -18.85 13.63
N VAL A 84 -14.29 -18.67 13.00
CA VAL A 84 -13.50 -19.77 12.42
C VAL A 84 -13.06 -20.76 13.51
N ARG A 85 -12.64 -20.26 14.69
CA ARG A 85 -12.28 -21.08 15.85
C ARG A 85 -13.45 -21.95 16.30
N HIS A 86 -14.65 -21.37 16.39
CA HIS A 86 -15.86 -22.12 16.79
C HIS A 86 -16.15 -23.26 15.80
N GLU A 87 -16.04 -23.01 14.49
CA GLU A 87 -16.21 -24.02 13.44
C GLU A 87 -15.14 -25.14 13.58
N LEU A 88 -13.87 -24.78 13.77
CA LEU A 88 -12.77 -25.74 13.93
C LEU A 88 -12.89 -26.59 15.18
N ILE A 89 -13.34 -26.03 16.30
CA ILE A 89 -13.64 -26.80 17.52
C ILE A 89 -14.75 -27.83 17.26
N ALA A 90 -15.78 -27.48 16.50
CA ALA A 90 -16.84 -28.42 16.11
C ALA A 90 -16.32 -29.56 15.22
N HIS A 91 -15.22 -29.34 14.47
CA HIS A 91 -14.49 -30.37 13.72
C HIS A 91 -13.51 -31.19 14.58
N GLY A 92 -13.35 -30.87 15.87
CA GLY A 92 -12.54 -31.64 16.82
C GLY A 92 -11.15 -31.05 17.11
N HIS A 93 -10.79 -29.90 16.54
CA HIS A 93 -9.52 -29.22 16.81
C HIS A 93 -9.48 -28.66 18.24
N ARG A 94 -8.31 -28.64 18.84
CA ARG A 94 -8.07 -28.16 20.20
C ARG A 94 -7.12 -26.99 20.21
N PHE A 95 -7.62 -25.83 20.59
CA PHE A 95 -6.85 -24.60 20.69
C PHE A 95 -6.12 -24.47 22.03
N ARG A 96 -4.90 -23.95 21.99
CA ARG A 96 -4.05 -23.71 23.15
C ARG A 96 -3.90 -22.22 23.48
N THR A 97 -4.15 -21.36 22.51
CA THR A 97 -4.02 -19.91 22.62
C THR A 97 -5.34 -19.21 22.33
N ASN A 98 -5.42 -17.91 22.56
CA ASN A 98 -6.52 -17.06 22.10
C ASN A 98 -6.12 -16.23 20.87
N SER A 99 -4.97 -16.51 20.29
CA SER A 99 -4.46 -15.83 19.11
C SER A 99 -5.27 -16.19 17.86
N ASP A 100 -5.45 -15.21 17.00
CA ASP A 100 -5.97 -15.39 15.66
C ASP A 100 -5.02 -16.20 14.75
N THR A 101 -3.71 -16.25 15.07
CA THR A 101 -2.74 -17.07 14.35
C THR A 101 -3.07 -18.56 14.39
N GLU A 102 -3.58 -19.07 15.51
CA GLU A 102 -3.83 -20.51 15.67
C GLU A 102 -4.94 -21.01 14.73
N VAL A 103 -5.91 -20.16 14.33
CA VAL A 103 -6.93 -20.55 13.35
C VAL A 103 -6.35 -20.85 11.97
N ILE A 104 -5.16 -20.31 11.64
CA ILE A 104 -4.49 -20.59 10.38
C ILE A 104 -3.93 -22.02 10.39
N ALA A 105 -3.29 -22.45 11.49
CA ALA A 105 -2.73 -23.79 11.62
C ALA A 105 -3.82 -24.86 11.51
N HIS A 106 -4.88 -24.74 12.31
CA HIS A 106 -6.00 -25.68 12.28
C HIS A 106 -6.84 -25.58 11.02
N GLY A 107 -7.00 -24.36 10.47
CA GLY A 107 -7.68 -24.12 9.19
C GLY A 107 -6.98 -24.81 8.03
N TYR A 108 -5.65 -24.73 7.98
CA TYR A 108 -4.87 -25.46 6.98
C TYR A 108 -5.00 -26.99 7.17
N GLU A 109 -4.93 -27.48 8.38
CA GLU A 109 -5.10 -28.92 8.66
C GLU A 109 -6.48 -29.43 8.22
N GLN A 110 -7.54 -28.63 8.41
CA GLN A 110 -8.93 -28.98 8.07
C GLN A 110 -9.25 -28.82 6.59
N TRP A 111 -8.79 -27.72 5.94
CA TRP A 111 -9.24 -27.32 4.60
C TRP A 111 -8.10 -27.21 3.59
N GLY A 112 -6.84 -27.45 3.98
CA GLY A 112 -5.68 -27.31 3.12
C GLY A 112 -5.51 -25.88 2.62
N GLU A 113 -5.16 -25.72 1.35
CA GLU A 113 -4.98 -24.40 0.73
C GLU A 113 -6.25 -23.54 0.67
N HIS A 114 -7.43 -24.15 0.81
CA HIS A 114 -8.71 -23.46 0.83
C HIS A 114 -9.06 -22.81 2.19
N CYS A 115 -8.20 -22.90 3.19
CA CYS A 115 -8.40 -22.18 4.46
C CYS A 115 -8.52 -20.67 4.26
N VAL A 116 -7.84 -20.10 3.26
CA VAL A 116 -7.89 -18.67 2.90
C VAL A 116 -9.30 -18.19 2.52
N ASP A 117 -10.16 -19.07 2.02
CA ASP A 117 -11.54 -18.74 1.63
C ASP A 117 -12.39 -18.39 2.86
N ARG A 118 -12.05 -18.95 4.03
CA ARG A 118 -12.75 -18.74 5.31
C ARG A 118 -12.29 -17.48 6.05
N PHE A 119 -11.12 -16.93 5.71
CA PHE A 119 -10.53 -15.83 6.47
C PHE A 119 -11.05 -14.48 6.00
N ARG A 120 -11.49 -13.65 6.94
CA ARG A 120 -11.80 -12.24 6.76
C ARG A 120 -10.74 -11.44 7.51
N GLY A 121 -9.80 -10.85 6.77
CA GLY A 121 -8.63 -10.23 7.39
C GLY A 121 -7.71 -9.55 6.40
N MET A 122 -6.64 -9.03 6.94
CA MET A 122 -5.46 -8.54 6.24
C MET A 122 -4.30 -9.45 6.63
N PHE A 123 -3.64 -10.09 5.68
CA PHE A 123 -2.66 -11.12 6.04
C PHE A 123 -1.61 -11.41 4.98
N ALA A 124 -0.42 -11.73 5.47
CA ALA A 124 0.59 -12.50 4.77
C ALA A 124 1.10 -13.58 5.72
N PHE A 125 1.04 -14.84 5.35
CA PHE A 125 1.47 -15.94 6.20
C PHE A 125 2.21 -17.03 5.44
N ALA A 126 2.99 -17.81 6.19
CA ALA A 126 3.59 -19.04 5.73
C ALA A 126 3.13 -20.19 6.62
N VAL A 127 2.71 -21.28 6.01
CA VAL A 127 2.40 -22.55 6.66
C VAL A 127 3.39 -23.60 6.20
N TRP A 128 4.06 -24.25 7.14
CA TRP A 128 4.87 -25.43 6.90
C TRP A 128 4.10 -26.71 7.33
N ASP A 129 3.89 -27.60 6.39
CA ASP A 129 3.37 -28.94 6.64
C ASP A 129 4.55 -29.94 6.61
N GLY A 130 5.01 -30.35 7.80
CA GLY A 130 6.13 -31.25 7.96
C GLY A 130 5.84 -32.69 7.46
N ARG A 131 4.56 -33.11 7.49
CA ARG A 131 4.15 -34.44 6.99
C ARG A 131 4.23 -34.51 5.46
N ALA A 132 3.70 -33.47 4.77
CA ALA A 132 3.72 -33.38 3.32
C ALA A 132 5.04 -32.81 2.77
N ARG A 133 5.89 -32.20 3.62
CA ARG A 133 7.04 -31.38 3.24
C ARG A 133 6.63 -30.30 2.24
N ARG A 134 5.61 -29.55 2.61
CA ARG A 134 4.98 -28.51 1.80
C ARG A 134 5.03 -27.17 2.51
N LEU A 135 5.47 -26.16 1.78
CA LEU A 135 5.35 -24.76 2.19
C LEU A 135 4.19 -24.11 1.42
N MET A 136 3.28 -23.49 2.16
CA MET A 136 2.23 -22.62 1.62
C MET A 136 2.53 -21.19 2.03
N LEU A 137 2.56 -20.27 1.07
CA LEU A 137 2.53 -18.84 1.30
C LEU A 137 1.17 -18.30 0.86
N ALA A 138 0.58 -17.39 1.62
CA ALA A 138 -0.69 -16.77 1.24
C ALA A 138 -0.65 -15.26 1.50
N ARG A 139 -1.27 -14.48 0.60
CA ARG A 139 -1.44 -13.04 0.73
C ARG A 139 -2.92 -12.69 0.65
N ASP A 140 -3.38 -11.75 1.47
CA ASP A 140 -4.78 -11.35 1.55
C ASP A 140 -5.35 -10.84 0.22
N ARG A 141 -6.69 -10.74 0.17
CA ARG A 141 -7.47 -10.43 -1.06
C ARG A 141 -7.04 -9.15 -1.76
N LEU A 142 -6.59 -8.15 -1.01
CA LEU A 142 -6.22 -6.83 -1.52
C LEU A 142 -4.72 -6.55 -1.44
N GLY A 143 -3.95 -7.48 -0.84
CA GLY A 143 -2.52 -7.30 -0.63
C GLY A 143 -2.19 -6.21 0.37
N VAL A 144 -3.04 -6.03 1.39
CA VAL A 144 -2.79 -5.09 2.50
C VAL A 144 -1.47 -5.40 3.18
N LYS A 145 -1.19 -6.70 3.40
CA LYS A 145 0.11 -7.10 3.95
C LYS A 145 1.07 -7.53 2.85
N PRO A 146 2.32 -7.03 2.89
CA PRO A 146 3.33 -7.35 1.88
C PRO A 146 3.87 -8.78 2.06
N LEU A 147 4.16 -9.44 0.94
CA LEU A 147 4.87 -10.71 0.89
C LEU A 147 5.67 -10.82 -0.41
N TYR A 148 6.96 -11.07 -0.26
CA TYR A 148 7.90 -11.22 -1.37
C TYR A 148 8.48 -12.63 -1.37
N TYR A 149 8.85 -13.14 -2.55
CA TYR A 149 9.52 -14.41 -2.69
C TYR A 149 10.55 -14.40 -3.82
N ALA A 150 11.52 -15.29 -3.72
CA ALA A 150 12.52 -15.53 -4.74
C ALA A 150 12.79 -17.04 -4.85
N GLU A 151 12.76 -17.58 -6.06
CA GLU A 151 13.27 -18.91 -6.33
C GLU A 151 14.80 -18.83 -6.42
N VAL A 152 15.47 -19.70 -5.67
CA VAL A 152 16.93 -19.80 -5.64
C VAL A 152 17.34 -21.23 -5.98
N PRO A 153 18.62 -21.48 -6.34
CA PRO A 153 19.07 -22.85 -6.61
C PRO A 153 18.71 -23.83 -5.49
N GLY A 154 17.83 -24.78 -5.78
CA GLY A 154 17.39 -25.81 -4.85
C GLY A 154 16.39 -25.37 -3.77
N GLY A 155 15.76 -24.19 -3.87
CA GLY A 155 14.85 -23.73 -2.83
C GLY A 155 14.07 -22.45 -3.13
N LEU A 156 13.40 -21.96 -2.09
CA LEU A 156 12.61 -20.74 -2.09
C LEU A 156 12.96 -19.88 -0.87
N VAL A 157 13.09 -18.59 -1.05
CA VAL A 157 13.27 -17.58 0.01
C VAL A 157 12.07 -16.65 -0.01
N PHE A 158 11.58 -16.23 1.17
CA PHE A 158 10.43 -15.33 1.27
C PHE A 158 10.50 -14.42 2.49
N GLY A 159 9.73 -13.32 2.47
CA GLY A 159 9.65 -12.41 3.60
C GLY A 159 8.70 -11.25 3.38
N SER A 160 8.42 -10.53 4.46
CA SER A 160 7.56 -9.35 4.46
C SER A 160 8.16 -8.18 3.67
N GLU A 161 9.48 -8.10 3.57
CA GLU A 161 10.21 -7.01 2.91
C GLU A 161 11.39 -7.55 2.11
N ILE A 162 11.72 -6.89 0.99
CA ILE A 162 12.79 -7.34 0.08
C ILE A 162 14.14 -7.42 0.80
N LYS A 163 14.44 -6.45 1.68
CA LYS A 163 15.70 -6.44 2.44
C LYS A 163 15.94 -7.74 3.23
N SER A 164 14.87 -8.39 3.68
CA SER A 164 14.94 -9.69 4.35
C SER A 164 15.45 -10.80 3.40
N LEU A 165 14.97 -10.80 2.15
CA LEU A 165 15.42 -11.76 1.14
C LEU A 165 16.88 -11.49 0.74
N LEU A 166 17.28 -10.22 0.69
CA LEU A 166 18.65 -9.82 0.32
C LEU A 166 19.72 -10.24 1.34
N GLU A 167 19.33 -10.67 2.55
CA GLU A 167 20.27 -11.29 3.50
C GLU A 167 20.66 -12.73 3.09
N ASP A 168 19.92 -13.36 2.17
CA ASP A 168 20.32 -14.62 1.58
C ASP A 168 21.31 -14.38 0.42
N PRO A 169 22.54 -14.91 0.51
CA PRO A 169 23.57 -14.70 -0.50
C PRO A 169 23.25 -15.32 -1.89
N GLN A 170 22.26 -16.20 -1.97
CA GLN A 170 21.81 -16.77 -3.25
C GLN A 170 20.78 -15.89 -3.96
N VAL A 171 20.21 -14.90 -3.28
CA VAL A 171 19.27 -13.93 -3.88
C VAL A 171 20.06 -12.86 -4.63
N PRO A 172 19.85 -12.72 -5.95
CA PRO A 172 20.61 -11.78 -6.75
C PRO A 172 20.21 -10.33 -6.44
N ARG A 173 21.20 -9.41 -6.44
CA ARG A 173 20.99 -7.97 -6.27
C ARG A 173 21.00 -7.20 -7.59
N GLU A 174 20.81 -7.90 -8.70
CA GLU A 174 20.75 -7.30 -10.03
C GLU A 174 19.44 -6.58 -10.23
N TRP A 175 19.48 -5.27 -10.55
CA TRP A 175 18.30 -4.50 -10.83
C TRP A 175 17.87 -4.58 -12.31
N ARG A 176 16.60 -4.31 -12.58
CA ARG A 176 15.95 -4.42 -13.90
C ARG A 176 15.70 -3.05 -14.51
N ALA A 177 16.07 -2.88 -15.79
CA ALA A 177 15.87 -1.64 -16.53
C ALA A 177 14.38 -1.34 -16.79
N ASP A 178 13.57 -2.36 -17.09
CA ASP A 178 12.12 -2.24 -17.29
C ASP A 178 11.38 -1.85 -16.01
N ALA A 179 11.75 -2.41 -14.86
CA ALA A 179 11.21 -2.01 -13.56
C ALA A 179 11.57 -0.55 -13.21
N LEU A 180 12.79 -0.11 -13.56
CA LEU A 180 13.17 1.29 -13.41
C LEU A 180 12.35 2.21 -14.33
N ASP A 181 12.05 1.80 -15.56
CA ASP A 181 11.15 2.52 -16.46
C ASP A 181 9.74 2.64 -15.91
N ALA A 182 9.22 1.55 -15.30
CA ALA A 182 7.92 1.56 -14.61
C ALA A 182 7.91 2.57 -13.46
N TYR A 183 8.93 2.54 -12.60
CA TYR A 183 9.08 3.49 -11.51
C TYR A 183 9.07 4.95 -11.98
N LEU A 184 9.82 5.27 -13.03
CA LEU A 184 9.85 6.64 -13.57
C LEU A 184 8.51 7.07 -14.18
N THR A 185 7.68 6.11 -14.59
CA THR A 185 6.34 6.38 -15.11
C THR A 185 5.30 6.55 -14.01
N LEU A 186 5.39 5.76 -12.92
CA LEU A 186 4.31 5.50 -11.98
C LEU A 186 4.61 5.92 -10.53
N LEU A 187 5.87 6.24 -10.16
CA LEU A 187 6.39 6.47 -8.79
C LEU A 187 6.67 5.18 -8.00
N TYR A 188 6.26 4.04 -8.47
CA TYR A 188 6.42 2.71 -7.87
C TYR A 188 6.57 1.65 -8.96
N ILE A 189 6.84 0.41 -8.57
CA ILE A 189 6.95 -0.72 -9.48
C ILE A 189 5.71 -1.62 -9.31
N PRO A 190 4.90 -1.84 -10.35
CA PRO A 190 3.69 -2.65 -10.25
C PRO A 190 3.98 -4.14 -9.98
N ALA A 191 3.12 -4.77 -9.16
CA ALA A 191 3.13 -6.21 -8.95
C ALA A 191 2.88 -6.96 -10.30
N PRO A 192 3.46 -8.17 -10.47
CA PRO A 192 4.25 -8.95 -9.52
C PRO A 192 5.73 -8.58 -9.48
N ASP A 193 6.14 -7.60 -10.26
CA ASP A 193 7.55 -7.23 -10.41
C ASP A 193 8.10 -6.46 -9.21
N THR A 194 9.42 -6.54 -9.02
CA THR A 194 10.21 -5.67 -8.16
C THR A 194 11.36 -5.06 -8.97
N ILE A 195 12.10 -4.15 -8.35
CA ILE A 195 13.33 -3.62 -8.98
C ILE A 195 14.39 -4.70 -9.20
N TYR A 196 14.35 -5.80 -8.46
CA TYR A 196 15.36 -6.86 -8.53
C TYR A 196 14.95 -7.99 -9.46
N ARG A 197 15.93 -8.53 -10.18
CA ARG A 197 15.75 -9.74 -11.00
C ARG A 197 15.52 -10.96 -10.10
N GLY A 198 14.42 -11.68 -10.34
CA GLY A 198 14.13 -12.93 -9.63
C GLY A 198 13.52 -12.76 -8.22
N ILE A 199 13.26 -11.51 -7.78
CA ILE A 199 12.43 -11.26 -6.61
C ILE A 199 11.05 -10.80 -7.09
N HIS A 200 10.00 -11.43 -6.56
CA HIS A 200 8.62 -11.16 -6.93
C HIS A 200 7.76 -10.77 -5.73
N LYS A 201 6.81 -9.88 -5.94
CA LYS A 201 5.69 -9.66 -5.02
C LYS A 201 4.73 -10.84 -5.18
N LEU A 202 4.33 -11.50 -4.08
CA LEU A 202 3.20 -12.43 -4.17
C LEU A 202 1.94 -11.61 -4.48
N PRO A 203 1.25 -11.86 -5.60
CA PRO A 203 0.10 -11.05 -5.95
C PRO A 203 -1.01 -11.13 -4.91
N PRO A 204 -1.84 -10.08 -4.74
CA PRO A 204 -3.02 -10.11 -3.88
C PRO A 204 -3.96 -11.27 -4.23
N ALA A 205 -4.62 -11.84 -3.22
CA ALA A 205 -5.53 -12.97 -3.39
C ALA A 205 -4.87 -14.22 -4.01
N HIS A 206 -3.57 -14.44 -3.75
CA HIS A 206 -2.87 -15.62 -4.23
C HIS A 206 -2.31 -16.47 -3.11
N VAL A 207 -2.26 -17.76 -3.39
CA VAL A 207 -1.54 -18.78 -2.65
C VAL A 207 -0.38 -19.29 -3.51
N LEU A 208 0.79 -19.43 -2.91
CA LEU A 208 1.94 -20.09 -3.48
C LEU A 208 2.17 -21.40 -2.72
N ILE A 209 2.22 -22.52 -3.43
CA ILE A 209 2.57 -23.82 -2.87
C ILE A 209 3.93 -24.24 -3.41
N ALA A 210 4.86 -24.54 -2.51
CA ALA A 210 6.16 -25.09 -2.86
C ALA A 210 6.29 -26.50 -2.25
N GLU A 211 6.43 -27.50 -3.11
CA GLU A 211 6.65 -28.90 -2.71
C GLU A 211 7.39 -29.68 -3.81
N ARG A 212 8.20 -30.66 -3.44
CA ARG A 212 8.90 -31.58 -4.38
C ARG A 212 9.67 -30.87 -5.49
N GLY A 213 10.25 -29.70 -5.19
CA GLY A 213 11.00 -28.91 -6.16
C GLY A 213 10.16 -28.11 -7.16
N GLN A 214 8.86 -28.04 -6.96
CA GLN A 214 7.94 -27.28 -7.80
C GLN A 214 7.30 -26.15 -7.02
N VAL A 215 7.09 -25.02 -7.69
CA VAL A 215 6.37 -23.84 -7.17
C VAL A 215 5.14 -23.61 -8.02
N ARG A 216 3.98 -23.48 -7.38
CA ARG A 216 2.69 -23.22 -8.04
C ARG A 216 2.00 -22.02 -7.39
N LEU A 217 1.53 -21.09 -8.22
CA LEU A 217 0.65 -19.99 -7.79
C LEU A 217 -0.78 -20.28 -8.20
N SER A 218 -1.72 -19.94 -7.31
CA SER A 218 -3.16 -19.97 -7.60
C SER A 218 -3.87 -18.75 -7.01
N LYS A 219 -4.73 -18.13 -7.81
CA LYS A 219 -5.60 -17.03 -7.37
C LYS A 219 -6.84 -17.63 -6.70
N TYR A 220 -7.18 -17.17 -5.48
CA TYR A 220 -8.35 -17.67 -4.73
C TYR A 220 -9.52 -16.68 -4.69
N TRP A 221 -9.32 -15.39 -5.07
CA TRP A 221 -10.37 -14.39 -5.08
C TRP A 221 -10.10 -13.30 -6.12
N ASP A 222 -11.17 -12.67 -6.61
CA ASP A 222 -11.11 -11.43 -7.38
C ASP A 222 -12.32 -10.55 -7.07
N LEU A 223 -12.20 -9.25 -7.36
CA LEU A 223 -13.28 -8.29 -7.21
C LEU A 223 -14.10 -8.24 -8.51
N GLU A 224 -15.38 -8.58 -8.42
CA GLU A 224 -16.28 -8.65 -9.57
C GLU A 224 -17.23 -7.45 -9.61
N PHE A 225 -17.03 -6.56 -10.59
CA PHE A 225 -17.96 -5.49 -10.90
C PHE A 225 -19.06 -6.01 -11.84
N THR A 226 -20.30 -5.95 -11.40
CA THR A 226 -21.44 -6.50 -12.16
C THR A 226 -22.22 -5.46 -12.95
N GLY A 227 -21.87 -4.16 -12.86
CA GLY A 227 -22.55 -3.06 -13.56
C GLY A 227 -23.95 -2.76 -13.03
N GLY A 228 -24.26 -3.16 -11.85
CA GLY A 228 -25.48 -3.22 -11.09
C GLY A 228 -26.67 -2.31 -11.47
N HIS A 229 -27.72 -2.95 -11.97
CA HIS A 229 -29.09 -2.48 -11.82
C HIS A 229 -29.95 -3.69 -11.50
N ASP A 230 -30.06 -4.00 -10.21
CA ASP A 230 -30.87 -5.11 -9.70
C ASP A 230 -32.29 -4.69 -9.28
N GLY A 231 -32.68 -3.46 -9.61
CA GLY A 231 -34.01 -2.92 -9.32
C GLY A 231 -34.24 -2.39 -7.90
N ARG A 232 -33.18 -2.40 -7.06
CA ARG A 232 -33.25 -1.89 -5.68
C ARG A 232 -33.29 -0.35 -5.64
N SER A 233 -33.90 0.19 -4.60
CA SER A 233 -33.94 1.62 -4.31
C SER A 233 -32.61 2.14 -3.76
N GLU A 234 -32.42 3.44 -3.75
CA GLU A 234 -31.26 4.09 -3.09
C GLU A 234 -31.25 3.79 -1.58
N GLU A 235 -32.41 3.72 -0.95
CA GLU A 235 -32.58 3.41 0.46
C GLU A 235 -32.12 1.99 0.80
N ASP A 236 -32.43 0.99 -0.03
CA ASP A 236 -31.96 -0.39 0.17
C ASP A 236 -30.43 -0.46 0.14
N TYR A 237 -29.80 0.27 -0.77
CA TYR A 237 -28.32 0.35 -0.82
C TYR A 237 -27.72 1.08 0.38
N LEU A 238 -28.42 2.09 0.92
CA LEU A 238 -27.96 2.83 2.11
C LEU A 238 -28.04 1.95 3.37
N GLU A 239 -29.11 1.16 3.51
CA GLU A 239 -29.27 0.24 4.65
C GLU A 239 -28.19 -0.86 4.62
N GLU A 240 -27.93 -1.47 3.47
CA GLU A 240 -26.89 -2.49 3.33
C GLU A 240 -25.50 -1.90 3.54
N LEU A 241 -25.24 -0.67 3.02
CA LEU A 241 -23.98 0.03 3.27
C LEU A 241 -23.75 0.31 4.75
N ASP A 242 -24.78 0.80 5.48
CA ASP A 242 -24.69 1.06 6.93
C ASP A 242 -24.34 -0.22 7.69
N ALA A 243 -24.97 -1.35 7.34
CA ALA A 243 -24.70 -2.64 7.96
C ALA A 243 -23.24 -3.11 7.72
N HIS A 244 -22.76 -3.02 6.47
CA HIS A 244 -21.38 -3.40 6.12
C HIS A 244 -20.34 -2.52 6.80
N LEU A 245 -20.56 -1.20 6.86
CA LEU A 245 -19.65 -0.26 7.52
C LEU A 245 -19.56 -0.54 9.01
N ARG A 246 -20.72 -0.77 9.67
CA ARG A 246 -20.80 -1.12 11.09
C ARG A 246 -19.99 -2.37 11.40
N GLU A 247 -20.23 -3.44 10.66
CA GLU A 247 -19.56 -4.72 10.84
C GLU A 247 -18.06 -4.59 10.56
N ALA A 248 -17.67 -3.94 9.47
CA ALA A 248 -16.27 -3.77 9.07
C ALA A 248 -15.44 -2.98 10.11
N VAL A 249 -16.02 -1.93 10.69
CA VAL A 249 -15.36 -1.16 11.76
C VAL A 249 -15.31 -1.96 13.05
N GLN A 250 -16.42 -2.57 13.48
CA GLN A 250 -16.50 -3.34 14.73
C GLN A 250 -15.47 -4.48 14.77
N LEU A 251 -15.33 -5.23 13.68
CA LEU A 251 -14.34 -6.31 13.58
C LEU A 251 -12.90 -5.80 13.70
N ARG A 252 -12.61 -4.60 13.19
CA ARG A 252 -11.27 -4.02 13.25
C ARG A 252 -10.95 -3.31 14.56
N MET A 253 -11.91 -3.24 15.48
CA MET A 253 -11.71 -2.72 16.82
C MET A 253 -11.24 -3.79 17.82
N ILE A 254 -11.20 -5.07 17.46
CA ILE A 254 -10.71 -6.16 18.31
C ILE A 254 -9.22 -5.96 18.57
N SER A 255 -8.83 -5.70 19.82
CA SER A 255 -7.44 -5.44 20.22
C SER A 255 -7.27 -5.57 21.73
N ASP A 256 -6.16 -6.18 22.18
CA ASP A 256 -5.75 -6.24 23.60
C ASP A 256 -4.81 -5.07 23.98
N VAL A 257 -4.54 -4.17 23.03
CA VAL A 257 -3.67 -2.99 23.23
C VAL A 257 -4.42 -1.70 22.86
N PRO A 258 -3.91 -0.51 23.26
CA PRO A 258 -4.56 0.76 22.94
C PRO A 258 -4.81 0.93 21.43
N LEU A 259 -6.06 1.27 21.11
CA LEU A 259 -6.55 1.46 19.75
C LEU A 259 -7.19 2.84 19.59
N GLY A 260 -6.96 3.47 18.44
CA GLY A 260 -7.55 4.75 18.06
C GLY A 260 -7.78 4.85 16.56
N ALA A 261 -7.96 6.07 16.06
CA ALA A 261 -8.09 6.34 14.62
C ALA A 261 -7.33 7.59 14.20
N VAL A 262 -6.82 7.57 12.97
CA VAL A 262 -6.32 8.78 12.31
C VAL A 262 -7.50 9.54 11.70
N LEU A 263 -7.66 10.81 12.05
CA LEU A 263 -8.77 11.65 11.62
C LEU A 263 -8.25 12.89 10.88
N SER A 264 -8.62 13.03 9.59
CA SER A 264 -8.31 14.20 8.76
C SER A 264 -9.50 15.16 8.60
N GLY A 265 -10.68 14.77 9.11
CA GLY A 265 -11.93 15.48 8.83
C GLY A 265 -12.40 15.34 7.37
N GLY A 266 -11.85 14.40 6.61
CA GLY A 266 -12.34 13.97 5.30
C GLY A 266 -13.50 12.97 5.43
N ILE A 267 -14.22 12.71 4.33
CA ILE A 267 -15.38 11.79 4.31
C ILE A 267 -15.00 10.42 4.85
N ASP A 268 -13.89 9.82 4.38
CA ASP A 268 -13.51 8.45 4.68
C ASP A 268 -13.15 8.26 6.15
N SER A 269 -12.22 9.08 6.67
CA SER A 269 -11.82 9.03 8.08
C SER A 269 -12.98 9.38 9.02
N SER A 270 -13.84 10.34 8.63
CA SER A 270 -15.05 10.67 9.39
C SER A 270 -16.06 9.52 9.39
N THR A 271 -16.17 8.77 8.28
CA THR A 271 -16.99 7.55 8.23
C THR A 271 -16.49 6.52 9.24
N VAL A 272 -15.21 6.19 9.21
CA VAL A 272 -14.63 5.21 10.13
C VAL A 272 -14.86 5.62 11.59
N VAL A 273 -14.54 6.88 11.94
CA VAL A 273 -14.68 7.37 13.32
C VAL A 273 -16.15 7.41 13.79
N ALA A 274 -17.09 7.77 12.91
CA ALA A 274 -18.51 7.76 13.27
C ALA A 274 -19.02 6.36 13.66
N TYR A 275 -18.58 5.31 12.95
CA TYR A 275 -18.92 3.94 13.30
C TYR A 275 -18.12 3.38 14.48
N MET A 276 -16.90 3.90 14.72
CA MET A 276 -16.18 3.57 15.97
C MET A 276 -16.91 4.08 17.21
N VAL A 277 -17.48 5.29 17.14
CA VAL A 277 -18.30 5.85 18.23
C VAL A 277 -19.53 4.98 18.50
N ASP A 278 -20.23 4.54 17.45
CA ASP A 278 -21.37 3.64 17.58
C ASP A 278 -21.01 2.30 18.24
N ALA A 279 -19.77 1.82 18.03
CA ALA A 279 -19.31 0.51 18.51
C ALA A 279 -18.55 0.58 19.85
N SER A 280 -18.37 1.77 20.43
CA SER A 280 -17.57 1.99 21.65
C SER A 280 -18.42 2.46 22.82
N ASP A 281 -18.18 1.91 24.01
CA ASP A 281 -18.75 2.41 25.27
C ASP A 281 -18.02 3.66 25.81
N LYS A 282 -16.83 3.95 25.29
CA LYS A 282 -15.98 5.07 25.67
C LYS A 282 -15.63 5.93 24.45
N PRO A 283 -15.37 7.25 24.64
CA PRO A 283 -14.91 8.10 23.54
C PRO A 283 -13.68 7.49 22.84
N PRO A 284 -13.74 7.22 21.50
CA PRO A 284 -12.58 6.74 20.77
C PRO A 284 -11.46 7.78 20.74
N VAL A 285 -10.22 7.32 20.89
CA VAL A 285 -9.02 8.15 20.69
C VAL A 285 -8.90 8.48 19.21
N THR A 286 -8.86 9.77 18.88
CA THR A 286 -8.71 10.26 17.51
C THR A 286 -7.51 11.20 17.41
N ILE A 287 -6.71 11.02 16.36
CA ILE A 287 -5.41 11.65 16.20
C ILE A 287 -5.38 12.40 14.88
N SER A 288 -5.01 13.68 14.93
CA SER A 288 -4.75 14.49 13.75
C SER A 288 -3.38 15.13 13.85
N VAL A 289 -2.69 15.28 12.71
CA VAL A 289 -1.35 15.88 12.67
C VAL A 289 -1.39 17.10 11.77
N GLY A 290 -1.07 18.25 12.36
CA GLY A 290 -0.83 19.49 11.65
C GLY A 290 0.62 19.60 11.19
N PHE A 291 0.82 20.33 10.10
CA PHE A 291 2.14 20.68 9.58
C PHE A 291 2.29 22.20 9.61
N GLU A 292 3.49 22.71 9.92
CA GLU A 292 3.75 24.16 9.99
C GLU A 292 3.49 24.91 8.68
N HIS A 293 3.27 24.21 7.57
CA HIS A 293 2.99 24.79 6.26
C HIS A 293 1.48 25.07 6.09
N GLN A 294 1.10 26.37 5.97
CA GLN A 294 -0.27 26.88 5.88
C GLN A 294 -1.04 26.35 4.68
N GLY A 295 -1.16 25.32 4.21
CA GLY A 295 -1.97 24.78 3.08
C GLY A 295 -2.29 23.32 3.24
N PHE A 296 -1.71 22.69 4.24
CA PHE A 296 -1.79 21.23 4.48
C PHE A 296 -2.34 20.91 5.88
N ASP A 297 -2.85 21.92 6.61
CA ASP A 297 -3.39 21.75 7.95
C ASP A 297 -4.87 21.34 7.90
N GLU A 298 -5.15 20.11 8.26
CA GLU A 298 -6.49 19.54 8.35
C GLU A 298 -7.01 19.45 9.80
N VAL A 299 -6.21 19.87 10.80
CA VAL A 299 -6.50 19.75 12.24
C VAL A 299 -7.84 20.39 12.60
N ALA A 300 -8.13 21.59 12.12
CA ALA A 300 -9.39 22.29 12.43
C ALA A 300 -10.65 21.52 11.94
N HIS A 301 -10.55 20.84 10.81
CA HIS A 301 -11.63 20.00 10.29
C HIS A 301 -11.77 18.70 11.09
N ALA A 302 -10.66 18.08 11.43
CA ALA A 302 -10.63 16.90 12.28
C ALA A 302 -11.21 17.19 13.67
N GLU A 303 -10.83 18.31 14.29
CA GLU A 303 -11.35 18.77 15.57
C GLU A 303 -12.88 19.00 15.52
N THR A 304 -13.37 19.59 14.42
CA THR A 304 -14.82 19.80 14.23
C THR A 304 -15.59 18.48 14.24
N VAL A 305 -15.07 17.46 13.54
CA VAL A 305 -15.66 16.10 13.52
C VAL A 305 -15.56 15.46 14.90
N ALA A 306 -14.37 15.45 15.49
CA ALA A 306 -14.12 14.80 16.78
C ALA A 306 -14.97 15.38 17.90
N ARG A 307 -15.08 16.70 17.98
CA ARG A 307 -15.93 17.39 18.95
C ARG A 307 -17.43 17.08 18.75
N HIS A 308 -17.89 17.02 17.49
CA HIS A 308 -19.28 16.68 17.18
C HIS A 308 -19.63 15.25 17.58
N LEU A 309 -18.70 14.31 17.35
CA LEU A 309 -18.88 12.89 17.67
C LEU A 309 -18.54 12.54 19.13
N GLY A 310 -18.02 13.49 19.91
CA GLY A 310 -17.65 13.24 21.32
C GLY A 310 -16.40 12.38 21.50
N CYS A 311 -15.44 12.45 20.58
CA CYS A 311 -14.19 11.69 20.64
C CYS A 311 -13.17 12.30 21.61
N ASP A 312 -12.24 11.49 22.10
CA ASP A 312 -11.00 11.94 22.74
C ASP A 312 -9.99 12.36 21.66
N PHE A 313 -9.90 13.69 21.43
CA PHE A 313 -9.19 14.24 20.27
C PHE A 313 -7.80 14.76 20.65
N HIS A 314 -6.79 14.30 19.90
CA HIS A 314 -5.39 14.69 20.04
C HIS A 314 -4.90 15.34 18.74
N ALA A 315 -4.61 16.64 18.81
CA ALA A 315 -3.92 17.38 17.76
C ALA A 315 -2.41 17.41 18.06
N LEU A 316 -1.60 16.90 17.14
CA LEU A 316 -0.15 16.91 17.23
C LEU A 316 0.43 17.74 16.08
N THR A 317 1.57 18.39 16.31
CA THR A 317 2.26 19.16 15.25
C THR A 317 3.53 18.44 14.83
N ALA A 318 3.72 18.25 13.54
CA ALA A 318 4.95 17.71 12.97
C ALA A 318 5.75 18.80 12.26
N SER A 319 7.06 18.84 12.55
CA SER A 319 8.05 19.66 11.84
C SER A 319 8.98 18.73 11.06
N PRO A 320 8.66 18.42 9.79
CA PRO A 320 9.41 17.44 9.01
C PRO A 320 10.86 17.86 8.77
N ARG A 321 11.82 17.08 9.26
CA ARG A 321 13.22 17.15 8.86
C ARG A 321 13.44 16.25 7.64
N VAL A 322 13.03 16.76 6.47
CA VAL A 322 12.95 15.94 5.25
C VAL A 322 14.31 15.41 4.81
N GLU A 323 15.38 16.17 4.99
CA GLU A 323 16.75 15.76 4.65
C GLU A 323 17.26 14.56 5.47
N GLU A 324 16.80 14.41 6.72
CA GLU A 324 17.14 13.28 7.59
C GLU A 324 16.21 12.08 7.32
N LEU A 325 14.99 12.34 6.85
CA LEU A 325 13.97 11.33 6.65
C LEU A 325 14.14 10.60 5.30
N LEU A 326 14.48 11.30 4.21
CA LEU A 326 14.50 10.68 2.87
C LEU A 326 15.40 9.44 2.76
N PRO A 327 16.62 9.39 3.32
CA PRO A 327 17.42 8.17 3.33
C PRO A 327 16.74 7.02 4.10
N LYS A 328 16.02 7.32 5.21
CA LYS A 328 15.26 6.32 5.95
C LYS A 328 14.10 5.77 5.13
N LEU A 329 13.39 6.65 4.40
CA LEU A 329 12.31 6.21 3.50
C LEU A 329 12.85 5.26 2.42
N ALA A 330 13.96 5.60 1.78
CA ALA A 330 14.59 4.74 0.77
C ALA A 330 14.90 3.35 1.36
N TRP A 331 15.39 3.28 2.60
CA TRP A 331 15.64 2.01 3.29
C TRP A 331 14.36 1.23 3.60
N HIS A 332 13.28 1.90 4.06
CA HIS A 332 12.03 1.23 4.42
C HIS A 332 11.28 0.68 3.20
N PHE A 333 11.40 1.32 2.04
CA PHE A 333 10.72 0.84 0.83
C PHE A 333 11.43 -0.30 0.09
N ASP A 334 12.74 -0.54 0.33
CA ASP A 334 13.57 -1.59 -0.30
C ASP A 334 13.82 -1.40 -1.80
N GLU A 335 12.88 -0.83 -2.52
CA GLU A 335 12.90 -0.54 -3.95
C GLU A 335 12.58 0.94 -4.20
N PRO A 336 12.86 1.48 -5.39
CA PRO A 336 12.51 2.87 -5.69
C PRO A 336 11.03 3.13 -5.50
N PHE A 337 10.71 4.12 -4.64
CA PHE A 337 9.35 4.57 -4.36
C PHE A 337 9.34 6.10 -4.18
N ALA A 338 8.41 6.81 -4.84
CA ALA A 338 8.44 8.26 -4.88
C ALA A 338 7.06 8.93 -4.68
N ASP A 339 6.06 8.26 -4.10
CA ASP A 339 4.89 8.97 -3.61
C ASP A 339 5.29 9.84 -2.42
N SER A 340 5.23 11.16 -2.60
CA SER A 340 5.64 12.14 -1.59
C SER A 340 4.78 12.15 -0.34
N SER A 341 3.56 11.60 -0.43
CA SER A 341 2.68 11.45 0.74
C SER A 341 3.21 10.43 1.75
N ALA A 342 4.26 9.67 1.40
CA ALA A 342 5.01 8.85 2.36
C ALA A 342 5.58 9.68 3.53
N VAL A 343 6.01 10.93 3.27
CA VAL A 343 6.51 11.82 4.32
C VAL A 343 5.44 12.14 5.36
N PRO A 344 4.30 12.74 5.02
CA PRO A 344 3.26 12.98 6.01
C PRO A 344 2.70 11.69 6.61
N THR A 345 2.59 10.58 5.87
CA THR A 345 2.14 9.28 6.41
C THR A 345 3.08 8.79 7.52
N TYR A 346 4.41 8.91 7.33
CA TYR A 346 5.38 8.56 8.37
C TYR A 346 5.18 9.41 9.65
N TYR A 347 5.02 10.73 9.53
CA TYR A 347 4.86 11.59 10.68
C TYR A 347 3.52 11.39 11.40
N VAL A 348 2.44 11.15 10.65
CA VAL A 348 1.14 10.79 11.23
C VAL A 348 1.23 9.48 11.99
N SER A 349 1.86 8.47 11.41
CA SER A 349 2.07 7.17 12.06
C SER A 349 2.96 7.30 13.32
N LYS A 350 4.02 8.09 13.23
CA LYS A 350 4.92 8.35 14.36
C LYS A 350 4.21 9.06 15.52
N ALA A 351 3.36 10.00 15.22
CA ALA A 351 2.55 10.71 16.21
C ALA A 351 1.49 9.78 16.82
N ALA A 352 0.78 9.01 16.01
CA ALA A 352 -0.23 8.06 16.48
C ALA A 352 0.39 6.99 17.41
N ARG A 353 1.59 6.50 17.09
CA ARG A 353 2.30 5.50 17.91
C ARG A 353 2.60 5.94 19.33
N GLN A 354 2.62 7.24 19.59
CA GLN A 354 2.82 7.76 20.97
C GLN A 354 1.59 7.51 21.88
N LEU A 355 0.42 7.36 21.29
CA LEU A 355 -0.86 7.23 21.99
C LEU A 355 -1.45 5.82 21.88
N VAL A 356 -1.27 5.18 20.73
CA VAL A 356 -1.89 3.89 20.41
C VAL A 356 -0.91 2.94 19.70
N THR A 357 -1.20 1.65 19.76
CA THR A 357 -0.48 0.62 18.99
C THR A 357 -1.19 0.24 17.71
N VAL A 358 -2.52 0.41 17.68
CA VAL A 358 -3.39 0.16 16.52
C VAL A 358 -4.14 1.44 16.16
N ALA A 359 -4.17 1.79 14.88
CA ALA A 359 -4.92 2.95 14.39
C ALA A 359 -5.78 2.57 13.18
N LEU A 360 -7.09 2.88 13.26
CA LEU A 360 -7.97 2.77 12.12
C LEU A 360 -7.78 3.96 11.19
N SER A 361 -7.82 3.72 9.88
CA SER A 361 -7.68 4.74 8.83
C SER A 361 -8.84 4.71 7.84
N GLY A 362 -8.96 5.77 7.03
CA GLY A 362 -9.96 5.91 5.98
C GLY A 362 -9.48 5.45 4.59
N ASP A 363 -8.34 4.76 4.49
CA ASP A 363 -7.80 4.30 3.21
C ASP A 363 -8.74 3.29 2.54
N GLY A 364 -8.80 3.29 1.19
CA GLY A 364 -9.69 2.45 0.39
C GLY A 364 -11.02 3.10 0.01
N GLY A 365 -11.37 4.25 0.61
CA GLY A 365 -12.63 4.94 0.31
C GLY A 365 -12.67 5.64 -1.04
N ASP A 366 -11.53 6.02 -1.59
CA ASP A 366 -11.46 6.71 -2.88
C ASP A 366 -11.61 5.77 -4.07
N GLU A 367 -11.04 4.58 -3.99
CA GLU A 367 -10.92 3.63 -5.10
C GLU A 367 -12.28 3.08 -5.54
N LEU A 368 -13.14 2.74 -4.58
CA LEU A 368 -14.42 2.07 -4.86
C LEU A 368 -15.64 2.98 -4.81
N TRP A 369 -15.48 4.21 -4.33
CA TRP A 369 -16.56 5.18 -4.22
C TRP A 369 -16.34 6.40 -5.12
N ALA A 370 -15.58 6.23 -6.21
CA ALA A 370 -15.30 7.26 -7.21
C ALA A 370 -14.70 8.55 -6.61
N GLY A 371 -13.82 8.44 -5.60
CA GLY A 371 -13.31 9.57 -4.83
C GLY A 371 -12.28 10.42 -5.56
N TYR A 372 -11.54 9.87 -6.49
CA TYR A 372 -10.47 10.56 -7.21
C TYR A 372 -10.98 11.52 -8.30
N THR A 373 -10.26 12.61 -8.51
CA THR A 373 -10.56 13.55 -9.60
C THR A 373 -10.51 12.87 -10.96
N ARG A 374 -9.59 11.89 -11.16
CA ARG A 374 -9.48 11.13 -12.41
C ARG A 374 -10.75 10.33 -12.74
N HIS A 375 -11.49 9.84 -11.74
CA HIS A 375 -12.78 9.16 -11.95
C HIS A 375 -13.84 10.12 -12.53
N ARG A 376 -13.94 11.35 -11.99
CA ARG A 376 -14.86 12.36 -12.52
C ARG A 376 -14.48 12.81 -13.92
N VAL A 377 -13.18 12.97 -14.18
CA VAL A 377 -12.66 13.33 -15.50
C VAL A 377 -12.98 12.22 -16.50
N GLU A 378 -12.72 10.95 -16.14
CA GLU A 378 -13.04 9.79 -16.98
C GLU A 378 -14.52 9.72 -17.30
N HIS A 379 -15.38 9.82 -16.28
CA HIS A 379 -16.83 9.81 -16.46
C HIS A 379 -17.29 10.93 -17.43
N TRP A 380 -16.73 12.14 -17.30
CA TRP A 380 -17.02 13.25 -18.21
C TRP A 380 -16.51 12.98 -19.63
N GLU A 381 -15.29 12.52 -19.79
CA GLU A 381 -14.68 12.19 -21.09
C GLU A 381 -15.48 11.13 -21.84
N GLN A 382 -15.97 10.11 -21.15
CA GLN A 382 -16.79 9.05 -21.75
C GLN A 382 -18.16 9.58 -22.19
N ARG A 383 -18.79 10.47 -21.42
CA ARG A 383 -20.02 11.15 -21.86
C ARG A 383 -19.81 11.98 -23.12
N VAL A 384 -18.68 12.71 -23.18
CA VAL A 384 -18.31 13.48 -24.38
C VAL A 384 -18.06 12.55 -25.59
N ARG A 385 -17.37 11.42 -25.39
CA ARG A 385 -17.17 10.40 -26.43
C ARG A 385 -18.50 9.85 -26.94
N GLY A 386 -19.41 9.51 -26.03
CA GLY A 386 -20.75 9.03 -26.39
C GLY A 386 -21.56 10.05 -27.17
N ALA A 387 -21.49 11.33 -26.80
CA ALA A 387 -22.22 12.40 -27.46
C ALA A 387 -21.64 12.75 -28.85
N LEU A 388 -20.32 12.76 -29.01
CA LEU A 388 -19.64 13.14 -30.24
C LEU A 388 -19.41 11.97 -31.19
N GLY A 389 -19.47 10.72 -30.72
CA GLY A 389 -19.14 9.55 -31.52
C GLY A 389 -17.76 9.64 -32.17
N PRO A 390 -17.63 9.32 -33.48
CA PRO A 390 -16.33 9.39 -34.18
C PRO A 390 -15.68 10.79 -34.18
N ALA A 391 -16.47 11.87 -34.07
CA ALA A 391 -15.95 13.24 -34.03
C ALA A 391 -15.13 13.52 -32.76
N ALA A 392 -15.30 12.73 -31.70
CA ALA A 392 -14.46 12.83 -30.49
C ALA A 392 -12.97 12.66 -30.80
N ARG A 393 -12.61 11.71 -31.68
CA ARG A 393 -11.21 11.49 -32.08
C ARG A 393 -10.65 12.70 -32.84
N ALA A 394 -11.44 13.29 -33.74
CA ALA A 394 -11.03 14.49 -34.47
C ALA A 394 -10.81 15.68 -33.50
N ALA A 395 -11.70 15.88 -32.53
CA ALA A 395 -11.53 16.86 -31.47
C ALA A 395 -10.27 16.60 -30.64
N GLY A 396 -9.95 15.32 -30.36
CA GLY A 396 -8.74 14.91 -29.67
C GLY A 396 -7.45 15.26 -30.44
N TRP A 397 -7.42 15.06 -31.73
CA TRP A 397 -6.29 15.46 -32.58
C TRP A 397 -6.06 16.98 -32.59
N LEU A 398 -7.14 17.78 -32.65
CA LEU A 398 -7.03 19.23 -32.48
C LEU A 398 -6.45 19.60 -31.12
N GLY A 399 -6.79 18.83 -30.06
CA GLY A 399 -6.22 18.97 -28.73
C GLY A 399 -4.69 18.78 -28.67
N GLN A 400 -4.11 17.98 -29.58
CA GLN A 400 -2.64 17.80 -29.64
C GLN A 400 -1.89 19.09 -30.04
N ALA A 401 -2.53 19.98 -30.77
CA ALA A 401 -1.96 21.27 -31.16
C ALA A 401 -1.98 22.29 -30.01
N LEU A 402 -2.73 22.04 -28.93
CA LEU A 402 -2.83 22.96 -27.80
C LEU A 402 -1.68 22.74 -26.81
N PRO A 403 -1.06 23.82 -26.27
CA PRO A 403 -0.13 23.72 -25.16
C PRO A 403 -0.78 23.06 -23.95
N LEU A 404 -0.03 22.24 -23.20
CA LEU A 404 -0.54 21.58 -21.97
C LEU A 404 -0.90 22.56 -20.84
N SER A 405 -0.43 23.80 -20.92
CA SER A 405 -0.82 24.89 -20.02
C SER A 405 -2.26 25.37 -20.21
N VAL A 406 -2.90 25.03 -21.35
CA VAL A 406 -4.30 25.37 -21.60
C VAL A 406 -5.17 24.40 -20.82
N LYS A 407 -6.07 24.95 -19.96
CA LYS A 407 -7.00 24.17 -19.17
C LYS A 407 -7.90 23.30 -20.06
N GLY A 408 -7.93 22.00 -19.81
CA GLY A 408 -8.68 21.02 -20.61
C GLY A 408 -7.94 20.44 -21.83
N ALA A 409 -6.74 20.95 -22.20
CA ALA A 409 -5.97 20.41 -23.32
C ALA A 409 -5.66 18.90 -23.16
N ARG A 410 -5.36 18.45 -21.93
CA ARG A 410 -5.15 17.03 -21.62
C ARG A 410 -6.39 16.19 -21.90
N SER A 411 -7.55 16.59 -21.37
CA SER A 411 -8.81 15.87 -21.62
C SER A 411 -9.18 15.82 -23.09
N LEU A 412 -8.91 16.89 -23.85
CA LEU A 412 -9.08 16.87 -25.30
C LEU A 412 -8.16 15.83 -25.95
N ARG A 413 -6.87 15.80 -25.58
CA ARG A 413 -5.92 14.81 -26.11
C ARG A 413 -6.36 13.37 -25.82
N HIS A 414 -6.95 13.11 -24.63
CA HIS A 414 -7.48 11.79 -24.27
C HIS A 414 -8.58 11.34 -25.21
N LEU A 415 -9.38 12.26 -25.77
CA LEU A 415 -10.45 11.88 -26.71
C LEU A 415 -9.90 11.24 -28.01
N ALA A 416 -8.62 11.46 -28.35
CA ALA A 416 -7.99 10.78 -29.48
C ALA A 416 -7.55 9.35 -29.18
N ALA A 417 -7.19 9.06 -27.92
CA ALA A 417 -6.75 7.73 -27.47
C ALA A 417 -7.93 6.78 -27.20
N ASN A 418 -7.68 5.49 -27.18
CA ASN A 418 -8.68 4.53 -26.69
C ASN A 418 -8.95 4.76 -25.20
N PRO A 419 -10.14 4.41 -24.66
CA PRO A 419 -10.50 4.63 -23.27
C PRO A 419 -9.51 4.02 -22.25
N ASP A 420 -9.08 2.78 -22.47
CA ASP A 420 -8.10 2.07 -21.66
C ASP A 420 -6.75 2.80 -21.61
N GLN A 421 -6.24 3.24 -22.76
CA GLN A 421 -5.02 4.01 -22.86
C GLN A 421 -5.16 5.40 -22.22
N ALA A 422 -6.30 6.06 -22.45
CA ALA A 422 -6.57 7.39 -21.87
C ALA A 422 -6.62 7.32 -20.35
N TYR A 423 -7.20 6.25 -19.77
CA TYR A 423 -7.23 6.06 -18.32
C TYR A 423 -5.86 5.75 -17.75
N ALA A 424 -5.12 4.81 -18.37
CA ALA A 424 -3.76 4.47 -17.96
C ALA A 424 -2.82 5.69 -17.93
N LEU A 425 -2.89 6.57 -18.93
CA LEU A 425 -2.11 7.80 -18.98
C LEU A 425 -2.37 8.76 -17.81
N LYS A 426 -3.56 8.71 -17.17
CA LYS A 426 -3.87 9.56 -16.01
C LYS A 426 -3.02 9.23 -14.78
N HIS A 427 -2.47 8.02 -14.73
CA HIS A 427 -1.56 7.60 -13.66
C HIS A 427 -0.11 8.06 -13.85
N ALA A 428 0.26 8.45 -15.08
CA ALA A 428 1.61 8.94 -15.40
C ALA A 428 1.75 10.47 -15.37
N TYR A 429 0.70 11.21 -15.02
CA TYR A 429 0.72 12.67 -15.09
C TYR A 429 1.65 13.33 -14.07
N GLY A 430 2.48 14.25 -14.59
CA GLY A 430 3.46 14.97 -13.82
C GLY A 430 4.80 14.23 -13.66
N MET A 431 4.83 12.92 -13.99
CA MET A 431 6.01 12.06 -13.97
C MET A 431 6.76 12.13 -15.31
N PHE A 432 7.59 11.13 -15.57
CA PHE A 432 8.26 11.00 -16.86
C PHE A 432 7.35 10.30 -17.89
N GLU A 433 6.48 11.07 -18.53
CA GLU A 433 5.70 10.61 -19.68
C GLU A 433 6.64 10.20 -20.85
N PRO A 434 6.19 9.46 -21.88
CA PRO A 434 7.04 8.91 -22.93
C PRO A 434 7.99 9.92 -23.59
N ASP A 435 7.51 11.13 -23.90
CA ASP A 435 8.33 12.18 -24.50
C ASP A 435 9.43 12.68 -23.55
N ALA A 436 9.12 12.83 -22.27
CA ALA A 436 10.07 13.22 -21.25
C ALA A 436 11.13 12.13 -21.01
N LYS A 437 10.74 10.85 -21.02
CA LYS A 437 11.68 9.72 -20.93
C LYS A 437 12.63 9.69 -22.11
N SER A 438 12.17 10.03 -23.31
CA SER A 438 13.02 10.09 -24.49
C SER A 438 14.14 11.12 -24.40
N GLN A 439 13.95 12.20 -23.63
CA GLN A 439 14.97 13.23 -23.35
C GLN A 439 15.86 12.86 -22.17
N LEU A 440 15.28 12.18 -21.16
CA LEU A 440 15.96 11.81 -19.94
C LEU A 440 16.96 10.66 -20.13
N TYR A 441 16.64 9.65 -20.92
CA TYR A 441 17.44 8.43 -21.02
C TYR A 441 18.71 8.61 -21.82
N SER A 442 19.78 7.94 -21.40
CA SER A 442 20.96 7.70 -22.23
C SER A 442 20.58 6.84 -23.45
N GLY A 443 21.41 6.87 -24.49
CA GLY A 443 21.20 6.01 -25.67
C GLY A 443 21.22 4.52 -25.34
N ASP A 444 22.09 4.13 -24.41
CA ASP A 444 22.24 2.72 -23.99
C ASP A 444 21.05 2.24 -23.17
N PHE A 445 20.61 3.03 -22.20
CA PHE A 445 19.46 2.68 -21.38
C PHE A 445 18.15 2.63 -22.20
N ARG A 446 17.99 3.56 -23.15
CA ARG A 446 16.86 3.55 -24.07
C ARG A 446 16.78 2.24 -24.88
N ARG A 447 17.92 1.67 -25.28
CA ARG A 447 17.95 0.37 -25.97
C ARG A 447 17.55 -0.78 -25.07
N GLN A 448 17.90 -0.74 -23.79
CA GLN A 448 17.54 -1.78 -22.81
C GLN A 448 16.04 -1.83 -22.54
N VAL A 449 15.36 -0.67 -22.49
CA VAL A 449 13.91 -0.57 -22.20
C VAL A 449 13.04 -0.53 -23.46
N ASN A 450 13.65 -0.68 -24.65
CA ASN A 450 12.93 -0.59 -25.91
C ASN A 450 11.82 -1.65 -26.02
N GLY A 451 10.59 -1.18 -26.26
CA GLY A 451 9.40 -2.04 -26.36
C GLY A 451 8.71 -2.33 -25.03
N TYR A 452 9.28 -1.90 -23.89
CA TYR A 452 8.58 -2.01 -22.62
C TYR A 452 7.47 -0.95 -22.48
N ASP A 453 6.34 -1.34 -21.91
CA ASP A 453 5.21 -0.45 -21.68
C ASP A 453 4.75 -0.53 -20.21
N ALA A 454 5.18 0.42 -19.41
CA ALA A 454 4.84 0.51 -17.99
C ALA A 454 3.32 0.64 -17.70
N LEU A 455 2.54 1.05 -18.70
CA LEU A 455 1.09 1.23 -18.57
C LEU A 455 0.28 -0.01 -18.99
N ALA A 456 0.93 -1.08 -19.43
CA ALA A 456 0.25 -2.31 -19.86
C ALA A 456 -0.62 -2.89 -18.75
N THR A 457 -0.10 -2.99 -17.52
CA THR A 457 -0.84 -3.52 -16.35
C THR A 457 -2.18 -2.78 -16.12
N PHE A 458 -2.22 -1.48 -16.33
CA PHE A 458 -3.45 -0.68 -16.19
C PHE A 458 -4.46 -0.98 -17.29
N ARG A 459 -4.00 -1.16 -18.53
CA ARG A 459 -4.88 -1.51 -19.66
C ARG A 459 -5.40 -2.94 -19.50
N ASP A 460 -4.55 -3.86 -19.07
CA ASP A 460 -4.96 -5.25 -18.82
C ASP A 460 -6.02 -5.31 -17.72
N ALA A 461 -5.84 -4.57 -16.64
CA ALA A 461 -6.85 -4.44 -15.60
C ALA A 461 -8.15 -3.80 -16.12
N TYR A 462 -8.07 -2.77 -16.99
CA TYR A 462 -9.25 -2.15 -17.60
C TYR A 462 -10.08 -3.14 -18.41
N HIS A 463 -9.43 -4.06 -19.13
CA HIS A 463 -10.08 -5.09 -19.93
C HIS A 463 -10.55 -6.29 -19.08
N ALA A 464 -9.91 -6.56 -17.95
CA ALA A 464 -10.30 -7.65 -17.05
C ALA A 464 -11.58 -7.35 -16.24
N CYS A 465 -11.98 -6.07 -16.11
CA CYS A 465 -13.20 -5.69 -15.42
C CYS A 465 -14.44 -6.26 -16.10
N GLY A 466 -15.30 -6.96 -15.35
CA GLY A 466 -16.54 -7.58 -15.85
C GLY A 466 -17.63 -6.57 -16.25
N SER A 467 -17.59 -5.33 -15.72
CA SER A 467 -18.54 -4.27 -16.08
C SER A 467 -18.18 -3.57 -17.38
N ASN A 468 -19.19 -3.12 -18.12
CA ASN A 468 -19.03 -2.23 -19.27
C ASN A 468 -19.11 -0.74 -18.91
N ASP A 469 -19.47 -0.40 -17.67
CA ASP A 469 -19.52 1.00 -17.22
C ASP A 469 -18.09 1.54 -17.08
N PRO A 470 -17.76 2.67 -17.72
CA PRO A 470 -16.40 3.24 -17.66
C PRO A 470 -15.94 3.64 -16.25
N LEU A 471 -16.87 4.04 -15.38
CA LEU A 471 -16.54 4.39 -14.00
C LEU A 471 -16.19 3.15 -13.20
N ASP A 472 -16.93 2.04 -13.37
CA ASP A 472 -16.61 0.77 -12.72
C ASP A 472 -15.25 0.26 -13.19
N ARG A 473 -14.95 0.31 -14.50
CA ARG A 473 -13.62 -0.05 -15.05
C ARG A 473 -12.51 0.78 -14.42
N SER A 474 -12.73 2.08 -14.28
CA SER A 474 -11.73 2.98 -13.65
C SER A 474 -11.47 2.61 -12.20
N MET A 475 -12.53 2.34 -11.43
CA MET A 475 -12.41 1.93 -10.02
C MET A 475 -11.76 0.56 -9.88
N TYR A 476 -12.08 -0.39 -10.76
CA TYR A 476 -11.43 -1.70 -10.78
C TYR A 476 -9.92 -1.58 -11.07
N VAL A 477 -9.54 -0.78 -12.07
CA VAL A 477 -8.12 -0.51 -12.35
C VAL A 477 -7.42 0.02 -11.12
N ASP A 478 -7.98 1.06 -10.47
CA ASP A 478 -7.37 1.65 -9.28
C ASP A 478 -7.25 0.64 -8.13
N ALA A 479 -8.28 -0.15 -7.90
CA ALA A 479 -8.30 -1.17 -6.85
C ALA A 479 -7.30 -2.32 -7.09
N ARG A 480 -6.99 -2.63 -8.36
CA ARG A 480 -6.09 -3.74 -8.73
C ARG A 480 -4.65 -3.33 -8.99
N THR A 481 -4.36 -2.03 -9.08
CA THR A 481 -3.02 -1.52 -9.39
C THR A 481 -2.57 -0.47 -8.37
N TYR A 482 -3.01 0.77 -8.53
CA TYR A 482 -2.59 1.92 -7.74
C TYR A 482 -2.81 1.75 -6.23
N MET A 483 -3.97 1.23 -5.83
CA MET A 483 -4.27 0.99 -4.41
C MET A 483 -3.27 0.02 -3.78
N ILE A 484 -2.92 -1.05 -4.48
CA ILE A 484 -2.05 -2.12 -3.97
C ILE A 484 -0.60 -1.65 -3.88
N ASP A 485 -0.06 -1.15 -4.99
CA ASP A 485 1.38 -0.94 -5.14
C ASP A 485 1.84 0.46 -4.71
N ASP A 486 0.92 1.42 -4.60
CA ASP A 486 1.20 2.75 -4.07
C ASP A 486 0.57 2.94 -2.68
N VAL A 487 -0.77 3.01 -2.59
CA VAL A 487 -1.47 3.43 -1.35
C VAL A 487 -1.18 2.48 -0.19
N LEU A 488 -1.46 1.18 -0.37
CA LEU A 488 -1.30 0.17 0.69
C LEU A 488 0.16 -0.09 1.02
N THR A 489 1.03 -0.11 0.02
CA THR A 489 2.48 -0.22 0.22
C THR A 489 3.01 0.93 1.08
N LYS A 490 2.61 2.17 0.78
CA LYS A 490 2.98 3.34 1.55
C LYS A 490 2.46 3.27 2.99
N VAL A 491 1.17 2.97 3.17
CA VAL A 491 0.55 2.89 4.50
C VAL A 491 1.25 1.82 5.35
N ASP A 492 1.44 0.60 4.84
CA ASP A 492 2.13 -0.47 5.55
C ASP A 492 3.57 -0.10 5.91
N ARG A 493 4.36 0.38 4.91
CA ARG A 493 5.78 0.70 5.14
C ARG A 493 5.98 1.83 6.13
N MET A 494 5.18 2.89 6.05
CA MET A 494 5.33 4.07 6.90
C MET A 494 4.81 3.86 8.32
N SER A 495 3.71 3.13 8.48
CA SER A 495 3.21 2.76 9.81
C SER A 495 4.12 1.75 10.50
N MET A 496 4.62 0.75 9.75
CA MET A 496 5.53 -0.24 10.31
C MET A 496 6.94 0.29 10.57
N ALA A 497 7.39 1.35 9.89
CA ALA A 497 8.63 2.03 10.21
C ALA A 497 8.69 2.54 11.68
N VAL A 498 7.53 2.68 12.30
CA VAL A 498 7.37 3.12 13.71
C VAL A 498 6.61 2.11 14.56
N SER A 499 6.44 0.88 14.08
CA SER A 499 5.74 -0.21 14.79
C SER A 499 4.30 0.16 15.17
N LEU A 500 3.55 0.85 14.26
CA LEU A 500 2.12 1.12 14.38
C LEU A 500 1.36 0.16 13.46
N GLU A 501 0.32 -0.49 13.97
CA GLU A 501 -0.60 -1.23 13.10
C GLU A 501 -1.68 -0.32 12.53
N ALA A 502 -1.69 -0.14 11.21
CA ALA A 502 -2.80 0.48 10.50
C ALA A 502 -3.84 -0.57 10.11
N ARG A 503 -5.13 -0.23 10.29
CA ARG A 503 -6.30 -1.04 9.88
C ARG A 503 -7.25 -0.21 9.04
N GLU A 504 -7.66 -0.75 7.90
CA GLU A 504 -8.46 -0.06 6.88
C GLU A 504 -9.87 -0.69 6.81
N PRO A 505 -10.89 -0.20 7.58
CA PRO A 505 -12.23 -0.77 7.55
C PRO A 505 -12.91 -0.69 6.18
N LEU A 506 -12.60 0.33 5.39
CA LEU A 506 -13.17 0.51 4.05
C LEU A 506 -12.65 -0.51 3.04
N LEU A 507 -11.60 -1.27 3.40
CA LEU A 507 -11.05 -2.38 2.62
C LEU A 507 -11.56 -3.76 3.07
N ASP A 508 -12.64 -3.82 3.82
CA ASP A 508 -13.30 -5.09 4.11
C ASP A 508 -13.83 -5.72 2.82
N HIS A 509 -13.46 -6.99 2.53
CA HIS A 509 -13.81 -7.59 1.23
C HIS A 509 -15.31 -7.69 0.99
N ARG A 510 -16.15 -7.90 2.04
CA ARG A 510 -17.61 -7.93 1.90
C ARG A 510 -18.16 -6.54 1.55
N LEU A 511 -17.59 -5.49 2.15
CA LEU A 511 -17.91 -4.11 1.79
C LEU A 511 -17.48 -3.79 0.35
N LEU A 512 -16.34 -4.31 -0.10
CA LEU A 512 -15.84 -4.14 -1.47
C LEU A 512 -16.71 -4.87 -2.49
N GLU A 513 -17.09 -6.11 -2.21
CA GLU A 513 -18.01 -6.90 -3.04
C GLU A 513 -19.39 -6.24 -3.12
N PHE A 514 -19.87 -5.67 -2.01
CA PHE A 514 -21.06 -4.82 -2.02
C PHE A 514 -20.86 -3.59 -2.91
N ALA A 515 -19.78 -2.82 -2.70
CA ALA A 515 -19.48 -1.62 -3.48
C ALA A 515 -19.37 -1.92 -4.99
N ALA A 516 -18.81 -3.07 -5.38
CA ALA A 516 -18.72 -3.48 -6.78
C ALA A 516 -20.09 -3.75 -7.43
N ARG A 517 -21.12 -4.09 -6.63
CA ARG A 517 -22.52 -4.27 -7.10
C ARG A 517 -23.32 -2.98 -7.12
N VAL A 518 -22.90 -1.94 -6.37
CA VAL A 518 -23.59 -0.65 -6.34
C VAL A 518 -23.51 0.02 -7.70
N PRO A 519 -24.64 0.52 -8.27
CA PRO A 519 -24.63 1.26 -9.54
C PRO A 519 -23.68 2.45 -9.54
N ALA A 520 -22.94 2.64 -10.63
CA ALA A 520 -22.00 3.75 -10.79
C ALA A 520 -22.65 5.12 -10.54
N SER A 521 -23.95 5.29 -10.88
CA SER A 521 -24.75 6.49 -10.63
C SER A 521 -24.97 6.80 -9.14
N LEU A 522 -24.82 5.83 -8.23
CA LEU A 522 -24.88 6.01 -6.78
C LEU A 522 -23.49 6.20 -6.14
N LYS A 523 -22.43 6.03 -6.89
CA LYS A 523 -21.05 6.34 -6.47
C LYS A 523 -20.67 7.77 -6.86
N LEU A 524 -21.05 8.16 -8.11
CA LEU A 524 -20.84 9.50 -8.67
C LEU A 524 -22.17 10.04 -9.19
N LYS A 525 -22.84 10.90 -8.42
CA LYS A 525 -24.15 11.48 -8.75
C LYS A 525 -24.04 13.00 -8.83
N ASP A 526 -24.51 13.60 -9.92
CA ASP A 526 -24.52 15.05 -10.15
C ASP A 526 -23.14 15.72 -9.96
N GLY A 527 -22.06 15.02 -10.33
CA GLY A 527 -20.68 15.45 -10.13
C GLY A 527 -20.16 15.31 -8.70
N GLN A 528 -20.97 14.79 -7.78
CA GLN A 528 -20.59 14.53 -6.40
C GLN A 528 -20.05 13.09 -6.25
N SER A 529 -18.76 12.97 -5.95
CA SER A 529 -18.07 11.72 -5.63
C SER A 529 -18.48 11.19 -4.26
N LYS A 530 -18.33 9.87 -4.06
CA LYS A 530 -18.64 9.19 -2.79
C LYS A 530 -20.09 9.42 -2.34
N TYR A 531 -21.02 9.45 -3.30
CA TYR A 531 -22.38 9.89 -3.03
C TYR A 531 -23.05 9.09 -1.90
N LEU A 532 -23.05 7.76 -1.94
CA LEU A 532 -23.66 6.96 -0.87
C LEU A 532 -22.92 7.11 0.47
N LEU A 533 -21.58 7.19 0.50
CA LEU A 533 -20.85 7.44 1.75
C LEU A 533 -21.23 8.79 2.38
N ARG A 534 -21.43 9.82 1.56
CA ARG A 534 -21.91 11.13 2.03
C ARG A 534 -23.33 11.04 2.61
N ARG A 535 -24.21 10.27 1.96
CA ARG A 535 -25.59 10.05 2.43
C ARG A 535 -25.63 9.33 3.78
N VAL A 536 -24.77 8.34 3.99
CA VAL A 536 -24.63 7.65 5.28
C VAL A 536 -24.16 8.61 6.38
N LEU A 537 -23.26 9.53 6.05
CA LEU A 537 -22.73 10.52 7.00
C LEU A 537 -23.67 11.71 7.27
N ASP A 538 -24.64 12.01 6.42
CA ASP A 538 -25.46 13.23 6.48
C ASP A 538 -26.17 13.43 7.84
N LYS A 539 -26.44 12.34 8.55
CA LYS A 539 -27.05 12.37 9.89
C LYS A 539 -26.04 12.26 11.04
N ARG A 540 -24.76 12.06 10.74
CA ARG A 540 -23.71 11.69 11.71
C ARG A 540 -22.67 12.78 11.92
N VAL A 541 -22.40 13.62 10.92
CA VAL A 541 -21.42 14.71 10.99
C VAL A 541 -21.97 16.01 10.44
N PRO A 542 -21.38 17.18 10.79
CA PRO A 542 -21.85 18.47 10.28
C PRO A 542 -21.81 18.54 8.75
N ARG A 543 -22.79 19.18 8.14
CA ARG A 543 -22.87 19.37 6.67
C ARG A 543 -21.64 20.05 6.08
N SER A 544 -21.00 20.96 6.82
CA SER A 544 -19.76 21.62 6.40
C SER A 544 -18.62 20.63 6.10
N ILE A 545 -18.60 19.47 6.77
CA ILE A 545 -17.67 18.38 6.51
C ILE A 545 -18.06 17.63 5.23
N ILE A 546 -19.34 17.33 5.05
CA ILE A 546 -19.86 16.59 3.89
C ILE A 546 -19.68 17.40 2.60
N GLU A 547 -19.90 18.71 2.65
CA GLU A 547 -19.81 19.61 1.49
C GLU A 547 -18.37 20.07 1.17
N ARG A 548 -17.41 19.76 2.03
CA ARG A 548 -16.00 20.13 1.84
C ARG A 548 -15.46 19.57 0.52
N LYS A 549 -14.70 20.40 -0.18
CA LYS A 549 -13.90 19.93 -1.33
C LYS A 549 -12.78 19.02 -0.83
N LYS A 550 -12.55 17.92 -1.54
CA LYS A 550 -11.42 17.02 -1.24
C LYS A 550 -10.11 17.79 -1.33
N SER A 551 -9.31 17.71 -0.26
CA SER A 551 -7.89 18.06 -0.25
C SER A 551 -7.09 16.76 -0.39
N GLY A 552 -6.04 16.77 -1.20
CA GLY A 552 -5.11 15.64 -1.26
C GLY A 552 -4.16 15.67 -0.06
N PHE A 553 -3.73 14.51 0.41
CA PHE A 553 -2.67 14.35 1.41
C PHE A 553 -1.32 14.53 0.70
N ALA A 554 -0.97 15.78 0.33
CA ALA A 554 0.19 16.12 -0.47
C ALA A 554 1.29 16.77 0.40
N ALA A 555 2.53 16.66 -0.07
CA ALA A 555 3.69 17.30 0.53
C ALA A 555 4.14 18.51 -0.32
N PRO A 556 4.67 19.58 0.27
CA PRO A 556 5.14 20.76 -0.47
C PRO A 556 6.52 20.51 -1.12
N ILE A 557 6.59 19.52 -2.03
CA ILE A 557 7.85 19.05 -2.63
C ILE A 557 8.59 20.20 -3.30
N ALA A 558 7.86 21.04 -4.05
CA ALA A 558 8.46 22.16 -4.77
C ALA A 558 9.22 23.11 -3.82
N ASP A 559 8.64 23.42 -2.68
CA ASP A 559 9.26 24.30 -1.68
C ASP A 559 10.41 23.60 -0.96
N TRP A 560 10.27 22.31 -0.67
CA TRP A 560 11.37 21.52 -0.09
C TRP A 560 12.58 21.45 -1.02
N LEU A 561 12.38 21.15 -2.29
CA LEU A 561 13.46 21.09 -3.29
C LEU A 561 14.14 22.43 -3.51
N ARG A 562 13.40 23.55 -3.47
CA ARG A 562 13.96 24.90 -3.58
C ARG A 562 14.60 25.40 -2.29
N GLY A 563 14.19 24.87 -1.14
CA GLY A 563 14.59 25.25 0.20
C GLY A 563 15.52 24.23 0.87
N PRO A 564 15.04 23.51 1.92
CA PRO A 564 15.90 22.67 2.77
C PRO A 564 16.59 21.54 2.00
N LEU A 565 15.93 20.95 0.99
CA LEU A 565 16.51 19.87 0.19
C LEU A 565 17.43 20.35 -0.93
N ALA A 566 17.56 21.66 -1.20
CA ALA A 566 18.36 22.14 -2.33
C ALA A 566 19.83 21.68 -2.28
N PRO A 567 20.54 21.71 -1.13
CA PRO A 567 21.91 21.20 -1.05
C PRO A 567 21.99 19.70 -1.37
N MET A 568 21.12 18.89 -0.75
CA MET A 568 21.05 17.43 -0.97
C MET A 568 20.71 17.10 -2.42
N THR A 569 19.73 17.77 -3.00
CA THR A 569 19.32 17.56 -4.41
C THR A 569 20.48 17.87 -5.35
N ASN A 570 21.19 18.98 -5.12
CA ASN A 570 22.35 19.34 -5.93
C ASN A 570 23.46 18.28 -5.83
N GLU A 571 23.73 17.79 -4.62
CA GLU A 571 24.69 16.71 -4.41
C GLU A 571 24.25 15.43 -5.12
N LEU A 572 23.02 14.95 -4.85
CA LEU A 572 22.54 13.66 -5.38
C LEU A 572 22.47 13.64 -6.91
N LEU A 573 22.03 14.74 -7.53
CA LEU A 573 21.79 14.78 -8.97
C LEU A 573 23.00 15.25 -9.78
N LEU A 574 23.92 16.05 -9.21
CA LEU A 574 24.99 16.70 -9.97
C LEU A 574 26.42 16.33 -9.52
N ASP A 575 26.62 15.56 -8.45
CA ASP A 575 27.94 15.14 -7.93
C ASP A 575 28.70 14.15 -8.84
N GLY A 576 28.05 13.68 -9.90
CA GLY A 576 28.61 12.74 -10.86
C GLY A 576 28.25 11.27 -10.61
N ARG A 577 27.74 10.86 -9.45
CA ARG A 577 27.38 9.45 -9.21
C ARG A 577 26.21 9.00 -10.07
N LEU A 578 25.10 9.73 -10.04
CA LEU A 578 23.95 9.46 -10.89
C LEU A 578 24.31 9.47 -12.37
N ARG A 579 25.20 10.39 -12.78
CA ARG A 579 25.78 10.47 -14.14
C ARG A 579 26.53 9.20 -14.51
N ASN A 580 27.41 8.73 -13.62
CA ASN A 580 28.28 7.58 -13.88
C ASN A 580 27.52 6.25 -13.97
N ARG A 581 26.24 6.21 -13.60
CA ARG A 581 25.39 5.01 -13.76
C ARG A 581 25.07 4.70 -15.22
N GLY A 582 25.27 5.67 -16.15
CA GLY A 582 25.02 5.46 -17.58
C GLY A 582 23.53 5.39 -17.96
N ILE A 583 22.62 5.65 -17.03
CA ILE A 583 21.16 5.54 -17.22
C ILE A 583 20.60 6.79 -17.90
N PHE A 584 21.06 7.97 -17.47
CA PHE A 584 20.43 9.24 -17.80
C PHE A 584 21.31 10.16 -18.65
N ASN A 585 20.67 11.13 -19.29
CA ASN A 585 21.29 12.24 -20.00
C ASN A 585 21.53 13.41 -19.01
N ASP A 586 22.78 13.68 -18.70
CA ASP A 586 23.20 14.72 -17.75
C ASP A 586 22.66 16.11 -18.07
N ARG A 587 22.61 16.45 -19.39
CA ARG A 587 22.09 17.75 -19.81
C ARG A 587 20.63 17.94 -19.40
N GLU A 588 19.86 16.88 -19.51
CA GLU A 588 18.44 16.92 -19.14
C GLU A 588 18.24 17.06 -17.63
N ILE A 589 18.96 16.29 -16.81
CA ILE A 589 18.91 16.43 -15.35
C ILE A 589 19.29 17.85 -14.93
N THR A 590 20.41 18.39 -15.50
CA THR A 590 20.86 19.75 -15.22
C THR A 590 19.83 20.80 -15.65
N ARG A 591 19.13 20.59 -16.79
CA ARG A 591 18.06 21.47 -17.27
C ARG A 591 16.88 21.47 -16.29
N LEU A 592 16.37 20.28 -15.92
CA LEU A 592 15.23 20.12 -14.98
C LEU A 592 15.51 20.84 -13.65
N TRP A 593 16.71 20.62 -13.09
CA TRP A 593 17.09 21.24 -11.82
C TRP A 593 17.20 22.76 -11.92
N ARG A 594 17.85 23.28 -12.96
CA ARG A 594 18.01 24.73 -13.17
C ARG A 594 16.64 25.42 -13.35
N GLU A 595 15.76 24.88 -14.20
CA GLU A 595 14.44 25.45 -14.48
C GLU A 595 13.55 25.44 -13.24
N HIS A 596 13.57 24.34 -12.47
CA HIS A 596 12.81 24.23 -11.23
C HIS A 596 13.30 25.24 -10.17
N ARG A 597 14.61 25.34 -9.98
CA ARG A 597 15.23 26.23 -9.01
C ARG A 597 15.01 27.72 -9.35
N SER A 598 15.05 28.08 -10.63
CA SER A 598 14.78 29.44 -11.10
C SER A 598 13.30 29.79 -11.21
N ARG A 599 12.39 28.85 -10.90
CA ARG A 599 10.93 28.98 -11.06
C ARG A 599 10.48 29.20 -12.53
N GLN A 600 11.33 28.89 -13.50
CA GLN A 600 11.01 28.95 -14.93
C GLN A 600 9.99 27.86 -15.31
N ALA A 601 10.10 26.68 -14.70
CA ALA A 601 9.14 25.59 -14.82
C ALA A 601 9.08 24.80 -13.51
N ASP A 602 7.98 24.11 -13.26
CA ASP A 602 7.85 23.21 -12.12
C ASP A 602 8.12 21.77 -12.56
N HIS A 603 9.16 21.19 -11.96
CA HIS A 603 9.59 19.80 -12.20
C HIS A 603 9.61 19.00 -10.89
N GLU A 604 8.81 19.38 -9.90
CA GLU A 604 8.86 18.81 -8.54
C GLU A 604 8.80 17.30 -8.52
N HIS A 605 7.82 16.67 -9.17
CA HIS A 605 7.67 15.21 -9.16
C HIS A 605 8.83 14.50 -9.86
N ARG A 606 9.31 15.03 -10.99
CA ARG A 606 10.44 14.43 -11.73
C ARG A 606 11.74 14.47 -10.95
N LEU A 607 12.02 15.60 -10.31
CA LEU A 607 13.21 15.76 -9.48
C LEU A 607 13.12 14.90 -8.22
N TRP A 608 11.93 14.83 -7.61
CA TRP A 608 11.69 13.97 -6.46
C TRP A 608 11.93 12.50 -6.78
N GLN A 609 11.46 12.01 -7.93
CA GLN A 609 11.75 10.65 -8.41
C GLN A 609 13.26 10.41 -8.53
N LEU A 610 13.99 11.31 -9.13
CA LEU A 610 15.45 11.17 -9.31
C LEU A 610 16.19 11.20 -7.98
N VAL A 611 15.77 12.03 -7.03
CA VAL A 611 16.33 12.09 -5.66
C VAL A 611 16.10 10.76 -4.92
N MET A 612 14.86 10.26 -4.91
CA MET A 612 14.52 8.99 -4.24
C MET A 612 15.22 7.80 -4.89
N LEU A 613 15.36 7.80 -6.21
CA LEU A 613 16.09 6.77 -6.95
C LEU A 613 17.57 6.74 -6.58
N GLU A 614 18.23 7.92 -6.53
CA GLU A 614 19.66 7.97 -6.18
C GLU A 614 19.90 7.59 -4.72
N LEU A 615 18.99 7.94 -3.81
CA LEU A 615 19.03 7.49 -2.41
C LEU A 615 18.92 5.97 -2.31
N TRP A 616 17.99 5.36 -3.08
CA TRP A 616 17.86 3.91 -3.15
C TRP A 616 19.13 3.24 -3.71
N PHE A 617 19.71 3.75 -4.79
CA PHE A 617 20.97 3.22 -5.34
C PHE A 617 22.09 3.26 -4.29
N ARG A 618 22.24 4.38 -3.56
CA ARG A 618 23.25 4.54 -2.51
C ARG A 618 23.05 3.56 -1.37
N GLU A 619 21.81 3.27 -1.02
CA GLU A 619 21.46 2.39 0.09
C GLU A 619 21.64 0.90 -0.25
N PHE A 620 21.16 0.46 -1.40
CA PHE A 620 21.03 -0.97 -1.70
C PHE A 620 22.03 -1.49 -2.73
N ILE A 621 22.58 -0.65 -3.59
CA ILE A 621 23.47 -1.07 -4.67
C ILE A 621 24.92 -0.67 -4.39
N ASP A 622 25.18 0.54 -3.93
CA ASP A 622 26.54 1.07 -3.77
C ASP A 622 27.20 0.64 -2.46
N ARG A 623 26.45 0.25 -1.43
CA ARG A 623 27.03 -0.23 -0.16
C ARG A 623 27.47 -1.67 -0.27
N PRO A 624 28.76 -1.97 -0.03
CA PRO A 624 29.22 -3.35 0.07
C PRO A 624 28.69 -3.96 1.38
N GLY A 625 27.96 -5.04 1.30
CA GLY A 625 27.71 -5.90 2.45
C GLY A 625 26.36 -5.80 3.15
N GLY A 626 25.30 -5.25 2.53
CA GLY A 626 23.93 -5.44 2.98
C GLY A 626 23.51 -4.80 4.31
N ALA A 627 22.26 -4.94 4.67
CA ALA A 627 21.55 -4.32 5.80
C ALA A 627 22.09 -4.64 7.21
N GLY A 628 23.03 -5.56 7.36
CA GLY A 628 23.55 -6.02 8.67
C GLY A 628 24.27 -4.96 9.55
N GLN A 629 24.62 -3.79 9.02
CA GLN A 629 25.24 -2.72 9.83
C GLN A 629 24.28 -1.65 10.35
N GLN A 630 23.00 -1.71 10.03
CA GLN A 630 22.02 -0.68 10.40
C GLN A 630 21.20 -0.96 11.67
N THR A 631 21.44 -2.03 12.41
CA THR A 631 20.94 -2.18 13.79
C THR A 631 21.28 -0.94 14.66
N ALA A 632 22.29 -0.16 14.25
CA ALA A 632 22.65 1.11 14.88
C ALA A 632 21.74 2.30 14.49
N LEU A 633 21.02 2.26 13.33
CA LEU A 633 20.11 3.34 12.91
C LEU A 633 18.69 3.12 13.43
N ALA A 634 18.23 1.89 13.56
CA ALA A 634 16.96 1.57 14.20
C ALA A 634 16.92 2.00 15.67
N GLY A 635 18.04 1.87 16.41
CA GLY A 635 18.19 2.35 17.78
C GLY A 635 18.21 3.89 17.91
N ARG A 636 18.50 4.64 16.85
CA ARG A 636 18.49 6.10 16.81
C ARG A 636 17.13 6.71 16.42
N ALA A 637 16.22 5.94 15.84
CA ALA A 637 14.89 6.41 15.46
C ALA A 637 14.00 6.76 16.68
N ALA A 638 14.35 6.28 17.88
CA ALA A 638 13.65 6.59 19.12
C ALA A 638 13.95 8.00 19.69
N ALA A 639 14.88 8.76 19.12
CA ALA A 639 15.39 10.00 19.71
C ALA A 639 14.95 11.31 19.02
N ASP A 640 14.14 11.28 17.96
CA ASP A 640 13.64 12.52 17.34
C ASP A 640 12.43 13.08 18.12
N PRO A 641 12.48 14.30 18.68
CA PRO A 641 11.38 14.86 19.43
C PRO A 641 10.20 15.22 18.50
N VAL A 642 9.05 14.60 18.71
CA VAL A 642 7.76 15.18 18.33
C VAL A 642 7.41 16.19 19.42
N ALA A 643 7.07 17.43 19.06
CA ALA A 643 6.77 18.49 20.01
C ALA A 643 5.55 18.14 20.88
N ALA A 644 5.56 18.65 22.12
CA ALA A 644 4.53 18.43 23.13
C ALA A 644 3.12 18.83 22.64
N PRO A 645 2.04 18.28 23.25
CA PRO A 645 0.66 18.63 22.90
C PRO A 645 0.42 20.11 23.08
N MET A 646 -0.26 20.73 22.12
CA MET A 646 -0.78 22.09 22.27
C MET A 646 -1.78 22.09 23.42
N SER A 647 -1.47 22.78 24.51
CA SER A 647 -2.44 23.06 25.57
C SER A 647 -3.60 23.88 25.01
N ALA A 648 -4.82 23.43 25.34
CA ALA A 648 -6.10 24.03 24.97
C ALA A 648 -6.26 25.49 25.41
#